data_560a52e107c82c11ec955f4c33ce805e
#
_entry.id   560a52e107c82c11ec955f4c33ce805e
#
_cell.length_a   1.000
_cell.length_b   1.000
_cell.length_c   1.000
_cell.angle_alpha   90.00
_cell.angle_beta   90.00
_cell.angle_gamma   90.00
#
_symmetry.space_group_name_H-M   'P 1'
#
loop_
_entity.id
_entity.type
_entity.pdbx_description
1 polymer ?
#
loop_
_entity_poly.entity_id
_entity_poly.type
_entity_poly.pdbx_seq_one_letter_code
_entity_poly.pdbx_strand_id
1 'polypeptide(L)'
;MTGVQTCALPILALSPMMTHYLETKKQYPDCILFYRLGDFYEMFFEDAQTVSKELELTLTGKDCGLEERAPMCGVPYHAVEGYLSRLVQKGYKVAIAEQMEDPKQAKGLVKREVIRVVTPGTLTNSQVLEESKNNYLMGIVYIDGVFGVSTVDVSTGDYLVTEVRNERSLLDEIYKFSPSELICNEAFYMSGIDLEDLKVRLNAVISALENRFFSDDSCRRILREHFHVEHLEALGLADYETGAIAAGAVLQYLYETQKNTLEHLTRLTVYTTGQFMMLDTSTRRNLELTETLREKQKRGTLLWVLDKTKTAMGARMLRTLVEQPLISREEILRRQNAIEELNMNYISREELCEYLNPIYDLERLIGRISYRTANPRDLIAFGNSLAMLPYIKQILKEFSGELLKNLEAALDPLADLKELIDKAIVEEPPITVREGGIIKEGYHEEADRLRHAKTEGKDWLAQLEQSEREKTGIKNLKVKFNKVFGYYFEVTNSFKDLVPDYFIRKQTLTNAERYTTDRLKELEDIILGAEDKLVSLEYDLFCQVRDQIASEVNRIQSTARAIAMTDVLASLSVVATRYNYVKPHINEKGIIRIKNGRHPVVERMMGGEMFVANDTYLDNGKNRISIITGPNMAGKSTYMRQTALITLMAQIGSFVPADEADIGLCDRIFTRVGASDDLASGQSTFMVEMTEVANILRNATKNSLLILDEIGRGTSTFDGLSIAWAVVEYISNTKILGAKTLFATHYHELTELEGTLSGVNNYCIAVKEQGDDIVFLRKIVKGGADKSYGIQVAKLAGVPAPVIDRAKELVEELSDADITARAKEIAENGPGTQTRKKVAKPDEVDLQQMSIFDTVNEDDIIKEIMELEVNRMSPLDALNTLDKLQAKLKNRWMHQ
;
A
#
# COMPACT_ATOMS: atom_id res chain seq x y z
N MET A 1 50.77 -38.59 -32.22
CA MET A 1 49.58 -39.42 -32.06
C MET A 1 49.39 -39.71 -30.62
N THR A 2 48.54 -38.91 -29.99
CA THR A 2 48.05 -39.15 -28.62
C THR A 2 46.57 -38.92 -28.66
N GLY A 3 45.83 -40.05 -28.62
CA GLY A 3 44.41 -40.07 -28.61
C GLY A 3 43.84 -39.49 -27.34
N VAL A 4 43.09 -38.41 -27.46
CA VAL A 4 42.21 -37.92 -26.40
C VAL A 4 40.93 -38.77 -26.47
N GLN A 5 40.82 -39.74 -25.56
CA GLN A 5 39.57 -40.41 -25.26
C GLN A 5 38.63 -39.38 -24.59
N THR A 6 37.69 -38.85 -25.37
CA THR A 6 36.50 -38.20 -24.83
C THR A 6 35.62 -39.24 -24.16
N CYS A 7 35.74 -39.36 -22.83
CA CYS A 7 34.70 -40.02 -22.05
C CYS A 7 33.39 -39.26 -22.25
N ALA A 8 32.53 -39.77 -23.11
CA ALA A 8 31.12 -39.39 -23.11
C ALA A 8 30.54 -39.93 -21.80
N LEU A 9 30.32 -39.01 -20.83
CA LEU A 9 29.49 -39.30 -19.68
C LEU A 9 28.11 -39.76 -20.20
N PRO A 10 27.53 -40.83 -19.65
CA PRO A 10 26.18 -41.22 -20.04
C PRO A 10 25.26 -40.03 -19.78
N ILE A 11 24.55 -39.58 -20.82
CA ILE A 11 23.48 -38.61 -20.65
C ILE A 11 22.40 -39.34 -19.86
N LEU A 12 22.43 -39.24 -18.55
CA LEU A 12 21.34 -39.64 -17.67
C LEU A 12 20.14 -38.82 -18.06
N ALA A 13 19.18 -39.45 -18.74
CA ALA A 13 17.99 -38.78 -19.19
C ALA A 13 17.09 -38.47 -17.99
N LEU A 14 16.87 -37.20 -17.73
CA LEU A 14 15.87 -36.74 -16.76
C LEU A 14 14.50 -37.37 -17.09
N SER A 15 13.71 -37.64 -16.06
CA SER A 15 12.34 -38.07 -16.26
C SER A 15 11.55 -37.04 -17.09
N PRO A 16 10.61 -37.47 -17.95
CA PRO A 16 9.84 -36.56 -18.81
C PRO A 16 9.18 -35.41 -18.02
N MET A 17 8.70 -35.68 -16.81
CA MET A 17 8.13 -34.68 -15.90
C MET A 17 9.18 -33.64 -15.47
N MET A 18 10.38 -34.09 -15.13
CA MET A 18 11.44 -33.19 -14.66
C MET A 18 12.01 -32.36 -15.81
N THR A 19 12.08 -32.93 -17.02
CA THR A 19 12.44 -32.18 -18.23
C THR A 19 11.43 -31.05 -18.48
N HIS A 20 10.14 -31.32 -18.42
CA HIS A 20 9.10 -30.31 -18.58
C HIS A 20 9.14 -29.25 -17.45
N TYR A 21 9.42 -29.64 -16.19
CA TYR A 21 9.62 -28.70 -15.10
C TYR A 21 10.75 -27.71 -15.40
N LEU A 22 11.91 -28.21 -15.82
CA LEU A 22 13.07 -27.37 -16.11
C LEU A 22 12.86 -26.49 -17.36
N GLU A 23 12.16 -26.99 -18.38
CA GLU A 23 11.78 -26.19 -19.55
C GLU A 23 10.82 -25.05 -19.16
N THR A 24 9.86 -25.32 -18.28
CA THR A 24 8.96 -24.30 -17.72
C THR A 24 9.75 -23.30 -16.88
N LYS A 25 10.65 -23.76 -16.00
CA LYS A 25 11.49 -22.88 -15.16
C LYS A 25 12.39 -21.96 -15.99
N LYS A 26 12.91 -22.40 -17.12
CA LYS A 26 13.70 -21.54 -18.03
C LYS A 26 12.91 -20.36 -18.61
N GLN A 27 11.57 -20.48 -18.72
CA GLN A 27 10.71 -19.39 -19.18
C GLN A 27 10.43 -18.37 -18.06
N TYR A 28 10.58 -18.79 -16.79
CA TYR A 28 10.33 -17.98 -15.59
C TYR A 28 11.51 -18.06 -14.62
N PRO A 29 12.71 -17.62 -15.03
CA PRO A 29 13.95 -17.83 -14.24
C PRO A 29 13.93 -17.13 -12.90
N ASP A 30 13.35 -15.97 -12.80
CA ASP A 30 13.21 -15.09 -11.61
C ASP A 30 11.99 -15.40 -10.73
N CYS A 31 11.19 -16.42 -11.10
CA CYS A 31 10.02 -16.83 -10.33
C CYS A 31 10.24 -18.18 -9.64
N ILE A 32 9.75 -18.34 -8.43
CA ILE A 32 9.60 -19.66 -7.80
C ILE A 32 8.49 -20.41 -8.54
N LEU A 33 8.77 -21.62 -9.04
CA LEU A 33 7.80 -22.38 -9.82
C LEU A 33 7.00 -23.35 -8.93
N PHE A 34 5.71 -23.05 -8.73
CA PHE A 34 4.74 -23.96 -8.11
C PHE A 34 4.15 -24.87 -9.17
N TYR A 35 4.60 -26.12 -9.19
CA TYR A 35 4.26 -27.07 -10.23
C TYR A 35 3.24 -28.12 -9.76
N ARG A 36 2.04 -28.12 -10.33
CA ARG A 36 0.94 -28.99 -9.91
C ARG A 36 1.21 -30.47 -10.18
N LEU A 37 1.20 -31.28 -9.12
CA LEU A 37 1.32 -32.74 -9.19
C LEU A 37 0.28 -33.40 -8.28
N GLY A 38 -0.81 -33.87 -8.86
CA GLY A 38 -1.92 -34.42 -8.10
C GLY A 38 -2.53 -33.37 -7.15
N ASP A 39 -2.55 -33.66 -5.83
CA ASP A 39 -3.12 -32.78 -4.81
C ASP A 39 -2.10 -31.78 -4.21
N PHE A 40 -0.90 -31.70 -4.79
CA PHE A 40 0.15 -30.81 -4.32
C PHE A 40 0.68 -29.89 -5.41
N TYR A 41 1.17 -28.71 -5.01
CA TYR A 41 2.15 -27.97 -5.77
C TYR A 41 3.52 -28.34 -5.25
N GLU A 42 4.36 -28.92 -6.11
CA GLU A 42 5.71 -29.33 -5.77
C GLU A 42 6.73 -28.37 -6.40
N MET A 43 7.75 -28.06 -5.66
CA MET A 43 8.90 -27.27 -6.06
C MET A 43 10.14 -28.15 -6.03
N PHE A 44 11.08 -27.91 -6.95
CA PHE A 44 12.30 -28.71 -7.11
C PHE A 44 13.55 -27.86 -7.12
N PHE A 45 14.69 -28.47 -6.87
CA PHE A 45 16.05 -27.87 -6.92
C PHE A 45 16.15 -26.62 -6.01
N GLU A 46 16.65 -25.50 -6.55
CA GLU A 46 16.83 -24.24 -5.83
C GLU A 46 15.52 -23.66 -5.28
N ASP A 47 14.44 -23.77 -6.07
CA ASP A 47 13.12 -23.32 -5.61
C ASP A 47 12.68 -24.07 -4.36
N ALA A 48 12.91 -25.40 -4.31
CA ALA A 48 12.59 -26.21 -3.14
C ALA A 48 13.42 -25.82 -1.90
N GLN A 49 14.70 -25.55 -2.08
CA GLN A 49 15.58 -25.13 -0.99
C GLN A 49 15.16 -23.77 -0.44
N THR A 50 14.88 -22.83 -1.33
CA THR A 50 14.41 -21.49 -0.96
C THR A 50 13.08 -21.55 -0.23
N VAL A 51 12.08 -22.21 -0.80
CA VAL A 51 10.74 -22.31 -0.21
C VAL A 51 10.75 -23.07 1.11
N SER A 52 11.52 -24.16 1.20
CA SER A 52 11.67 -24.92 2.45
C SER A 52 12.18 -24.03 3.58
N LYS A 53 13.20 -23.19 3.31
CA LYS A 53 13.76 -22.25 4.28
C LYS A 53 12.79 -21.13 4.64
N GLU A 54 12.18 -20.51 3.62
CA GLU A 54 11.32 -19.32 3.81
C GLU A 54 9.97 -19.63 4.48
N LEU A 55 9.43 -20.82 4.26
CA LEU A 55 8.15 -21.27 4.76
C LEU A 55 8.24 -22.33 5.87
N GLU A 56 9.46 -22.71 6.26
CA GLU A 56 9.72 -23.77 7.26
C GLU A 56 9.09 -25.12 6.88
N LEU A 57 9.16 -25.49 5.58
CA LEU A 57 8.64 -26.73 5.06
C LEU A 57 9.72 -27.81 5.07
N THR A 58 9.30 -29.07 5.21
CA THR A 58 10.21 -30.21 5.15
C THR A 58 10.78 -30.35 3.74
N LEU A 59 12.11 -30.29 3.62
CA LEU A 59 12.82 -30.60 2.39
C LEU A 59 12.97 -32.12 2.27
N THR A 60 12.49 -32.66 1.15
CA THR A 60 12.57 -34.09 0.81
C THR A 60 13.31 -34.27 -0.50
N GLY A 61 13.36 -35.47 -1.05
CA GLY A 61 13.98 -35.75 -2.34
C GLY A 61 13.05 -36.58 -3.21
N LYS A 62 12.96 -36.22 -4.52
CA LYS A 62 12.21 -36.96 -5.56
C LYS A 62 13.17 -37.57 -6.57
N ASP A 63 12.84 -38.79 -6.99
CA ASP A 63 13.58 -39.44 -8.07
C ASP A 63 13.37 -38.66 -9.39
N CYS A 64 14.44 -38.24 -10.00
CA CYS A 64 14.42 -37.42 -11.19
C CYS A 64 15.07 -38.08 -12.41
N GLY A 65 15.54 -39.36 -12.27
CA GLY A 65 16.28 -40.07 -13.29
C GLY A 65 17.80 -39.86 -13.25
N LEU A 66 18.29 -39.09 -12.25
CA LEU A 66 19.71 -38.92 -11.94
C LEU A 66 20.10 -39.81 -10.75
N GLU A 67 21.41 -40.01 -10.51
CA GLU A 67 21.88 -40.77 -9.36
C GLU A 67 21.47 -40.11 -8.02
N GLU A 68 21.47 -38.76 -7.97
CA GLU A 68 21.01 -38.01 -6.82
C GLU A 68 19.53 -37.62 -6.99
N ARG A 69 18.77 -37.72 -5.91
CA ARG A 69 17.40 -37.29 -5.86
C ARG A 69 17.30 -35.76 -5.90
N ALA A 70 16.43 -35.21 -6.74
CA ALA A 70 16.20 -33.77 -6.75
C ALA A 70 15.60 -33.29 -5.41
N PRO A 71 16.19 -32.26 -4.78
CA PRO A 71 15.56 -31.62 -3.62
C PRO A 71 14.13 -31.21 -3.97
N MET A 72 13.17 -31.49 -3.06
CA MET A 72 11.74 -31.25 -3.29
C MET A 72 11.08 -30.83 -1.99
N CYS A 73 10.21 -29.84 -2.07
CA CYS A 73 9.19 -29.57 -1.07
C CYS A 73 7.84 -29.36 -1.77
N GLY A 74 6.74 -29.43 -1.03
CA GLY A 74 5.42 -29.26 -1.61
C GLY A 74 4.40 -28.74 -0.62
N VAL A 75 3.37 -28.10 -1.14
CA VAL A 75 2.23 -27.58 -0.39
C VAL A 75 0.93 -28.14 -0.95
N PRO A 76 -0.06 -28.46 -0.11
CA PRO A 76 -1.36 -28.91 -0.58
C PRO A 76 -2.03 -27.83 -1.45
N TYR A 77 -2.62 -28.21 -2.57
CA TYR A 77 -3.18 -27.24 -3.51
C TYR A 77 -4.31 -26.39 -2.90
N HIS A 78 -5.11 -26.97 -2.02
CA HIS A 78 -6.21 -26.27 -1.37
C HIS A 78 -5.74 -25.24 -0.33
N ALA A 79 -4.49 -25.32 0.13
CA ALA A 79 -3.88 -24.40 1.08
C ALA A 79 -2.86 -23.44 0.43
N VAL A 80 -2.68 -23.52 -0.88
CA VAL A 80 -1.61 -22.81 -1.62
C VAL A 80 -1.61 -21.30 -1.41
N GLU A 81 -2.78 -20.66 -1.34
CA GLU A 81 -2.90 -19.21 -1.22
C GLU A 81 -2.20 -18.64 0.02
N GLY A 82 -2.27 -19.35 1.17
CA GLY A 82 -1.58 -18.92 2.38
C GLY A 82 -0.05 -18.99 2.27
N TYR A 83 0.47 -20.01 1.61
CA TYR A 83 1.91 -20.15 1.38
C TYR A 83 2.43 -19.17 0.33
N LEU A 84 1.70 -19.03 -0.76
CA LEU A 84 1.97 -18.09 -1.84
C LEU A 84 2.09 -16.66 -1.30
N SER A 85 1.13 -16.26 -0.49
CA SER A 85 1.09 -14.93 0.10
C SER A 85 2.29 -14.63 0.99
N ARG A 86 2.72 -15.59 1.78
CA ARG A 86 3.92 -15.45 2.63
C ARG A 86 5.20 -15.27 1.81
N LEU A 87 5.33 -15.97 0.68
CA LEU A 87 6.49 -15.80 -0.22
C LEU A 87 6.45 -14.43 -0.91
N VAL A 88 5.30 -14.05 -1.43
CA VAL A 88 5.14 -12.80 -2.17
C VAL A 88 5.34 -11.58 -1.25
N GLN A 89 4.86 -11.63 0.02
CA GLN A 89 5.15 -10.58 1.01
C GLN A 89 6.64 -10.43 1.33
N LYS A 90 7.43 -11.50 1.15
CA LYS A 90 8.90 -11.47 1.27
C LYS A 90 9.59 -11.02 -0.03
N GLY A 91 8.83 -10.60 -1.05
CA GLY A 91 9.35 -10.08 -2.31
C GLY A 91 9.59 -11.11 -3.40
N TYR A 92 9.25 -12.39 -3.19
CA TYR A 92 9.40 -13.42 -4.22
C TYR A 92 8.27 -13.34 -5.25
N LYS A 93 8.60 -13.59 -6.52
CA LYS A 93 7.62 -13.82 -7.60
C LYS A 93 7.35 -15.32 -7.71
N VAL A 94 6.10 -15.72 -7.89
CA VAL A 94 5.70 -17.13 -7.94
C VAL A 94 4.92 -17.42 -9.21
N ALA A 95 5.43 -18.34 -10.04
CA ALA A 95 4.74 -18.84 -11.22
C ALA A 95 3.93 -20.10 -10.86
N ILE A 96 2.64 -20.11 -11.17
CA ILE A 96 1.73 -21.22 -10.87
C ILE A 96 1.48 -22.01 -12.14
N ALA A 97 2.00 -23.24 -12.20
CA ALA A 97 1.77 -24.18 -13.30
C ALA A 97 0.67 -25.18 -12.92
N GLU A 98 -0.44 -25.15 -13.66
CA GLU A 98 -1.63 -26.00 -13.46
C GLU A 98 -1.74 -27.10 -14.51
N GLN A 99 -2.47 -28.17 -14.16
CA GLN A 99 -2.82 -29.25 -15.07
C GLN A 99 -3.94 -28.79 -16.00
N MET A 100 -3.70 -28.84 -17.30
CA MET A 100 -4.66 -28.37 -18.32
C MET A 100 -5.63 -29.45 -18.80
N GLU A 101 -5.43 -30.69 -18.40
CA GLU A 101 -6.26 -31.84 -18.79
C GLU A 101 -6.49 -32.81 -17.61
N ASP A 102 -7.56 -33.57 -17.65
CA ASP A 102 -7.86 -34.57 -16.64
C ASP A 102 -6.82 -35.70 -16.66
N PRO A 103 -6.13 -35.99 -15.55
CA PRO A 103 -5.16 -37.08 -15.48
C PRO A 103 -5.69 -38.45 -15.89
N LYS A 104 -7.02 -38.68 -15.75
CA LYS A 104 -7.69 -39.93 -16.13
C LYS A 104 -7.83 -40.10 -17.64
N GLN A 105 -7.79 -39.01 -18.40
CA GLN A 105 -7.97 -38.98 -19.85
C GLN A 105 -6.63 -38.80 -20.62
N ALA A 106 -5.58 -38.38 -19.90
CA ALA A 106 -4.28 -38.12 -20.52
C ALA A 106 -3.59 -39.41 -21.03
N LYS A 107 -3.18 -39.42 -22.31
CA LYS A 107 -2.35 -40.47 -22.90
C LYS A 107 -0.87 -40.07 -22.74
N GLY A 108 -0.30 -40.22 -21.55
CA GLY A 108 1.10 -39.88 -21.28
C GLY A 108 1.26 -38.84 -20.15
N LEU A 109 2.22 -37.90 -20.30
CA LEU A 109 2.43 -36.83 -19.34
C LEU A 109 1.30 -35.81 -19.46
N VAL A 110 0.58 -35.60 -18.37
CA VAL A 110 -0.48 -34.56 -18.29
C VAL A 110 0.12 -33.20 -18.64
N LYS A 111 -0.53 -32.49 -19.58
CA LYS A 111 -0.10 -31.16 -20.01
C LYS A 111 -0.24 -30.17 -18.85
N ARG A 112 0.79 -29.34 -18.65
CA ARG A 112 0.80 -28.27 -17.65
C ARG A 112 1.25 -26.98 -18.29
N GLU A 113 0.63 -25.89 -17.88
CA GLU A 113 0.99 -24.55 -18.33
C GLU A 113 0.98 -23.60 -17.14
N VAL A 114 1.82 -22.55 -17.20
CA VAL A 114 1.77 -21.47 -16.22
C VAL A 114 0.52 -20.64 -16.51
N ILE A 115 -0.42 -20.66 -15.58
CA ILE A 115 -1.68 -19.95 -15.69
C ILE A 115 -1.63 -18.56 -15.09
N ARG A 116 -0.68 -18.30 -14.18
CA ARG A 116 -0.54 -17.01 -13.50
C ARG A 116 0.84 -16.88 -12.90
N VAL A 117 1.39 -15.65 -12.90
CA VAL A 117 2.54 -15.24 -12.10
C VAL A 117 2.05 -14.28 -11.03
N VAL A 118 2.29 -14.61 -9.76
CA VAL A 118 1.90 -13.77 -8.62
C VAL A 118 3.12 -13.00 -8.15
N THR A 119 2.96 -11.68 -8.05
CA THR A 119 4.00 -10.73 -7.64
C THR A 119 3.46 -9.84 -6.51
N PRO A 120 4.30 -9.10 -5.78
CA PRO A 120 3.83 -8.23 -4.70
C PRO A 120 2.72 -7.25 -5.11
N GLY A 121 2.84 -6.64 -6.30
CA GLY A 121 1.85 -5.69 -6.83
C GLY A 121 0.60 -6.33 -7.45
N THR A 122 0.59 -7.65 -7.65
CA THR A 122 -0.52 -8.37 -8.30
C THR A 122 -1.29 -9.31 -7.37
N LEU A 123 -1.09 -9.17 -6.05
CA LEU A 123 -1.88 -9.91 -5.06
C LEU A 123 -3.34 -9.49 -5.08
N THR A 124 -4.25 -10.46 -5.11
CA THR A 124 -5.71 -10.25 -5.09
C THR A 124 -6.40 -10.96 -3.94
N ASN A 125 -5.66 -11.76 -3.16
CA ASN A 125 -6.23 -12.50 -2.04
C ASN A 125 -6.53 -11.58 -0.84
N SER A 126 -7.82 -11.40 -0.53
CA SER A 126 -8.29 -10.56 0.56
C SER A 126 -7.89 -11.01 1.96
N GLN A 127 -7.51 -12.28 2.16
CA GLN A 127 -7.03 -12.76 3.46
C GLN A 127 -5.64 -12.25 3.82
N VAL A 128 -4.91 -11.74 2.84
CA VAL A 128 -3.51 -11.33 2.96
C VAL A 128 -3.34 -9.83 2.80
N LEU A 129 -4.19 -9.24 1.97
CA LEU A 129 -4.22 -7.80 1.76
C LEU A 129 -4.84 -7.11 2.99
N GLU A 130 -4.19 -6.07 3.47
CA GLU A 130 -4.76 -5.19 4.47
C GLU A 130 -6.06 -4.57 3.94
N GLU A 131 -7.16 -4.69 4.69
CA GLU A 131 -8.49 -4.25 4.23
C GLU A 131 -8.53 -2.73 3.99
N SER A 132 -7.84 -1.96 4.81
CA SER A 132 -7.83 -0.50 4.80
C SER A 132 -6.74 0.13 3.92
N LYS A 133 -5.99 -0.68 3.13
CA LYS A 133 -4.89 -0.20 2.28
C LYS A 133 -4.99 -0.78 0.88
N ASN A 134 -4.71 0.05 -0.12
CA ASN A 134 -4.55 -0.39 -1.51
C ASN A 134 -3.21 -1.10 -1.70
N ASN A 135 -3.15 -1.99 -2.67
CA ASN A 135 -1.95 -2.73 -3.05
C ASN A 135 -1.51 -2.32 -4.46
N TYR A 136 -0.66 -1.31 -4.54
CA TYR A 136 -0.30 -0.72 -5.81
C TYR A 136 0.90 -1.40 -6.49
N LEU A 137 0.73 -1.65 -7.80
CA LEU A 137 1.79 -1.84 -8.78
C LEU A 137 2.01 -0.48 -9.47
N MET A 138 3.26 -0.01 -9.54
CA MET A 138 3.61 1.25 -10.20
C MET A 138 4.55 1.02 -11.37
N GLY A 139 4.23 1.62 -12.51
CA GLY A 139 5.10 1.68 -13.69
C GLY A 139 5.71 3.07 -13.84
N ILE A 140 7.02 3.14 -14.02
CA ILE A 140 7.75 4.39 -14.25
C ILE A 140 8.53 4.29 -15.54
N VAL A 141 8.38 5.30 -16.38
CA VAL A 141 9.10 5.44 -17.65
C VAL A 141 9.80 6.79 -17.68
N TYR A 142 11.09 6.79 -17.95
CA TYR A 142 11.87 8.01 -18.11
C TYR A 142 12.30 8.19 -19.57
N ILE A 143 11.84 9.28 -20.20
CA ILE A 143 12.15 9.64 -21.59
C ILE A 143 12.31 11.16 -21.66
N ASP A 144 13.41 11.64 -22.24
CA ASP A 144 13.67 13.06 -22.56
C ASP A 144 13.40 14.05 -21.42
N GLY A 145 13.76 13.67 -20.19
CA GLY A 145 13.58 14.52 -18.99
C GLY A 145 12.17 14.50 -18.41
N VAL A 146 11.27 13.65 -18.90
CA VAL A 146 9.91 13.47 -18.40
C VAL A 146 9.77 12.07 -17.79
N PHE A 147 9.20 11.99 -16.61
CA PHE A 147 8.80 10.73 -15.97
C PHE A 147 7.31 10.51 -16.16
N GLY A 148 6.94 9.48 -16.91
CA GLY A 148 5.59 8.94 -16.94
C GLY A 148 5.39 7.99 -15.76
N VAL A 149 4.34 8.20 -15.00
CA VAL A 149 4.00 7.40 -13.82
C VAL A 149 2.61 6.83 -13.98
N SER A 150 2.48 5.53 -13.88
CA SER A 150 1.19 4.84 -13.88
C SER A 150 1.10 3.91 -12.68
N THR A 151 -0.05 3.93 -12.00
CA THR A 151 -0.28 3.17 -10.76
C THR A 151 -1.59 2.42 -10.85
N VAL A 152 -1.57 1.13 -10.53
CA VAL A 152 -2.75 0.27 -10.55
C VAL A 152 -2.89 -0.54 -9.27
N ASP A 153 -4.08 -0.61 -8.71
CA ASP A 153 -4.44 -1.64 -7.73
C ASP A 153 -5.30 -2.69 -8.43
N VAL A 154 -4.68 -3.83 -8.68
CA VAL A 154 -5.29 -4.96 -9.38
C VAL A 154 -6.48 -5.56 -8.61
N SER A 155 -6.52 -5.40 -7.29
CA SER A 155 -7.59 -5.94 -6.45
C SER A 155 -8.88 -5.10 -6.49
N THR A 156 -8.76 -3.78 -6.69
CA THR A 156 -9.90 -2.83 -6.71
C THR A 156 -10.26 -2.34 -8.11
N GLY A 157 -9.30 -2.39 -9.03
CA GLY A 157 -9.44 -1.86 -10.39
C GLY A 157 -9.12 -0.36 -10.51
N ASP A 158 -8.52 0.25 -9.49
CA ASP A 158 -8.03 1.63 -9.58
C ASP A 158 -6.83 1.70 -10.52
N TYR A 159 -6.90 2.54 -11.54
CA TYR A 159 -5.85 2.71 -12.53
C TYR A 159 -5.63 4.19 -12.83
N LEU A 160 -4.44 4.69 -12.46
CA LEU A 160 -4.11 6.10 -12.45
C LEU A 160 -2.88 6.37 -13.31
N VAL A 161 -2.80 7.57 -13.91
CA VAL A 161 -1.63 7.99 -14.69
C VAL A 161 -1.36 9.48 -14.56
N THR A 162 -0.08 9.85 -14.52
CA THR A 162 0.39 11.24 -14.53
C THR A 162 1.77 11.34 -15.15
N GLU A 163 2.24 12.57 -15.36
CA GLU A 163 3.61 12.91 -15.75
C GLU A 163 4.22 13.92 -14.79
N VAL A 164 5.50 13.75 -14.51
CA VAL A 164 6.29 14.69 -13.73
C VAL A 164 7.64 14.96 -14.40
N ARG A 165 8.20 16.17 -14.21
CA ARG A 165 9.40 16.60 -14.93
C ARG A 165 10.65 16.72 -14.06
N ASN A 166 10.54 16.40 -12.80
CA ASN A 166 11.67 16.43 -11.89
C ASN A 166 11.65 15.23 -10.96
N GLU A 167 12.81 14.76 -10.58
CA GLU A 167 13.04 13.60 -9.74
C GLU A 167 12.27 13.68 -8.43
N ARG A 168 12.21 14.85 -7.85
CA ARG A 168 11.55 15.05 -6.58
C ARG A 168 10.04 14.84 -6.63
N SER A 169 9.36 15.45 -7.62
CA SER A 169 7.93 15.23 -7.83
C SER A 169 7.65 13.75 -8.09
N LEU A 170 8.61 13.06 -8.75
CA LEU A 170 8.53 11.62 -8.91
C LEU A 170 8.61 10.88 -7.55
N LEU A 171 9.57 11.23 -6.71
CA LEU A 171 9.69 10.63 -5.38
C LEU A 171 8.45 10.89 -4.52
N ASP A 172 7.89 12.11 -4.58
CA ASP A 172 6.64 12.44 -3.90
C ASP A 172 5.47 11.55 -4.38
N GLU A 173 5.37 11.26 -5.70
CA GLU A 173 4.37 10.33 -6.25
C GLU A 173 4.63 8.88 -5.82
N ILE A 174 5.89 8.42 -5.84
CA ILE A 174 6.24 7.07 -5.37
C ILE A 174 5.85 6.89 -3.91
N TYR A 175 6.21 7.82 -3.05
CA TYR A 175 5.88 7.75 -1.62
C TYR A 175 4.39 7.96 -1.32
N LYS A 176 3.70 8.74 -2.15
CA LYS A 176 2.24 8.94 -2.05
C LYS A 176 1.48 7.63 -2.18
N PHE A 177 1.82 6.81 -3.18
CA PHE A 177 1.17 5.53 -3.41
C PHE A 177 1.80 4.38 -2.63
N SER A 178 3.06 4.51 -2.22
CA SER A 178 3.81 3.47 -1.50
C SER A 178 3.61 2.08 -2.16
N PRO A 179 4.00 1.91 -3.43
CA PRO A 179 3.71 0.69 -4.19
C PRO A 179 4.44 -0.51 -3.58
N SER A 180 3.81 -1.68 -3.64
CA SER A 180 4.42 -2.95 -3.26
C SER A 180 5.38 -3.48 -4.33
N GLU A 181 5.16 -3.06 -5.57
CA GLU A 181 5.99 -3.40 -6.72
C GLU A 181 6.12 -2.21 -7.67
N LEU A 182 7.33 -2.00 -8.18
CA LEU A 182 7.64 -0.97 -9.14
C LEU A 182 8.33 -1.60 -10.35
N ILE A 183 7.78 -1.35 -11.53
CA ILE A 183 8.37 -1.74 -12.81
C ILE A 183 8.85 -0.49 -13.55
N CYS A 184 9.99 -0.57 -14.22
CA CYS A 184 10.56 0.59 -14.89
C CYS A 184 11.34 0.23 -16.16
N ASN A 185 11.59 1.23 -17.00
CA ASN A 185 12.50 1.10 -18.13
C ASN A 185 13.96 1.23 -17.67
N GLU A 186 14.89 0.79 -18.51
CA GLU A 186 16.32 0.83 -18.25
C GLU A 186 16.82 2.26 -18.00
N ALA A 187 16.29 3.25 -18.74
CA ALA A 187 16.67 4.65 -18.58
C ALA A 187 16.36 5.19 -17.17
N PHE A 188 15.23 4.81 -16.58
CA PHE A 188 14.92 5.14 -15.19
C PHE A 188 15.82 4.36 -14.22
N TYR A 189 16.06 3.07 -14.46
CA TYR A 189 16.90 2.24 -13.60
C TYR A 189 18.33 2.79 -13.50
N MET A 190 18.82 3.45 -14.56
CA MET A 190 20.15 4.07 -14.67
C MET A 190 20.14 5.58 -14.38
N SER A 191 19.04 6.17 -13.93
CA SER A 191 18.88 7.62 -13.76
C SER A 191 19.70 8.24 -12.62
N GLY A 192 20.30 7.42 -11.76
CA GLY A 192 21.06 7.89 -10.58
C GLY A 192 20.22 8.05 -9.32
N ILE A 193 18.91 7.78 -9.37
CA ILE A 193 18.06 7.71 -8.19
C ILE A 193 18.47 6.50 -7.34
N ASP A 194 18.57 6.69 -6.03
CA ASP A 194 18.92 5.61 -5.09
C ASP A 194 17.76 4.59 -4.96
N LEU A 195 17.78 3.58 -5.83
CA LEU A 195 16.76 2.53 -5.87
C LEU A 195 16.84 1.58 -4.67
N GLU A 196 18.03 1.42 -4.06
CA GLU A 196 18.18 0.57 -2.87
C GLU A 196 17.55 1.24 -1.65
N ASP A 197 17.71 2.55 -1.49
CA ASP A 197 17.01 3.31 -0.45
C ASP A 197 15.48 3.21 -0.64
N LEU A 198 14.99 3.34 -1.87
CA LEU A 198 13.57 3.17 -2.18
C LEU A 198 13.05 1.77 -1.84
N LYS A 199 13.79 0.71 -2.22
CA LYS A 199 13.41 -0.68 -1.86
C LYS A 199 13.26 -0.87 -0.36
N VAL A 200 14.23 -0.38 0.41
CA VAL A 200 14.23 -0.51 1.88
C VAL A 200 13.10 0.29 2.51
N ARG A 201 12.93 1.56 2.12
CA ARG A 201 11.92 2.45 2.73
C ARG A 201 10.49 2.04 2.42
N LEU A 202 10.23 1.58 1.20
CA LEU A 202 8.90 1.16 0.74
C LEU A 202 8.62 -0.32 1.01
N ASN A 203 9.66 -1.11 1.31
CA ASN A 203 9.57 -2.58 1.28
C ASN A 203 9.01 -3.08 -0.06
N ALA A 204 9.44 -2.48 -1.17
CA ALA A 204 8.94 -2.73 -2.51
C ALA A 204 9.94 -3.50 -3.37
N VAL A 205 9.41 -4.31 -4.28
CA VAL A 205 10.23 -4.95 -5.32
C VAL A 205 10.35 -4.01 -6.52
N ILE A 206 11.57 -3.67 -6.92
CA ILE A 206 11.83 -2.81 -8.09
C ILE A 206 12.47 -3.67 -9.19
N SER A 207 11.86 -3.68 -10.37
CA SER A 207 12.31 -4.48 -11.52
C SER A 207 12.43 -3.61 -12.78
N ALA A 208 13.59 -3.63 -13.41
CA ALA A 208 13.73 -3.12 -14.79
C ALA A 208 13.18 -4.18 -15.75
N LEU A 209 12.30 -3.76 -16.65
CA LEU A 209 11.74 -4.63 -17.68
C LEU A 209 12.43 -4.41 -19.02
N GLU A 210 12.31 -5.39 -19.91
CA GLU A 210 12.82 -5.32 -21.27
C GLU A 210 12.17 -4.16 -22.06
N ASN A 211 12.92 -3.57 -23.00
CA ASN A 211 12.47 -2.41 -23.78
C ASN A 211 11.18 -2.68 -24.60
N ARG A 212 10.84 -3.94 -24.89
CA ARG A 212 9.59 -4.30 -25.58
C ARG A 212 8.32 -3.85 -24.81
N PHE A 213 8.39 -3.80 -23.48
CA PHE A 213 7.27 -3.32 -22.65
C PHE A 213 7.02 -1.83 -22.79
N PHE A 214 8.01 -1.07 -23.20
CA PHE A 214 8.00 0.39 -23.27
C PHE A 214 7.97 0.93 -24.71
N SER A 215 7.61 0.08 -25.68
CA SER A 215 7.42 0.49 -27.07
C SER A 215 6.16 1.35 -27.17
N ASP A 216 6.29 2.59 -27.67
CA ASP A 216 5.18 3.55 -27.80
C ASP A 216 4.01 2.97 -28.59
N ASP A 217 4.29 2.40 -29.77
CA ASP A 217 3.26 1.77 -30.63
C ASP A 217 2.52 0.63 -29.91
N SER A 218 3.25 -0.22 -29.16
CA SER A 218 2.66 -1.35 -28.43
C SER A 218 1.83 -0.88 -27.25
N CYS A 219 2.33 0.11 -26.49
CA CYS A 219 1.63 0.68 -25.36
C CYS A 219 0.34 1.39 -25.79
N ARG A 220 0.39 2.21 -26.85
CA ARG A 220 -0.80 2.88 -27.37
C ARG A 220 -1.82 1.89 -27.92
N ARG A 221 -1.37 0.85 -28.63
CA ARG A 221 -2.25 -0.20 -29.14
C ARG A 221 -2.96 -0.95 -28.03
N ILE A 222 -2.25 -1.45 -27.02
CA ILE A 222 -2.83 -2.23 -25.93
C ILE A 222 -3.83 -1.42 -25.13
N LEU A 223 -3.59 -0.12 -24.90
CA LEU A 223 -4.54 0.76 -24.24
C LEU A 223 -5.83 0.94 -25.06
N ARG A 224 -5.71 1.16 -26.37
CA ARG A 224 -6.89 1.28 -27.24
C ARG A 224 -7.72 0.00 -27.28
N GLU A 225 -7.05 -1.14 -27.40
CA GLU A 225 -7.70 -2.45 -27.43
C GLU A 225 -8.41 -2.75 -26.12
N HIS A 226 -7.75 -2.49 -24.97
CA HIS A 226 -8.30 -2.77 -23.65
C HIS A 226 -9.50 -1.90 -23.30
N PHE A 227 -9.41 -0.59 -23.53
CA PHE A 227 -10.48 0.36 -23.22
C PHE A 227 -11.50 0.56 -24.34
N HIS A 228 -11.36 -0.16 -25.45
CA HIS A 228 -12.24 -0.09 -26.63
C HIS A 228 -12.41 1.34 -27.18
N VAL A 229 -11.32 2.10 -27.27
CA VAL A 229 -11.29 3.46 -27.79
C VAL A 229 -10.49 3.53 -29.10
N GLU A 230 -10.92 4.41 -30.02
CA GLU A 230 -10.17 4.63 -31.27
C GLU A 230 -8.94 5.49 -31.04
N HIS A 231 -9.07 6.50 -30.15
CA HIS A 231 -8.01 7.47 -29.87
C HIS A 231 -7.78 7.63 -28.37
N LEU A 232 -6.52 7.86 -27.97
CA LEU A 232 -6.14 7.99 -26.56
C LEU A 232 -6.64 9.28 -25.90
N GLU A 233 -7.04 10.29 -26.69
CA GLU A 233 -7.68 11.51 -26.21
C GLU A 233 -8.97 11.20 -25.43
N ALA A 234 -9.70 10.14 -25.81
CA ALA A 234 -10.89 9.69 -25.09
C ALA A 234 -10.57 9.22 -23.65
N LEU A 235 -9.30 8.84 -23.38
CA LEU A 235 -8.80 8.47 -22.07
C LEU A 235 -8.17 9.66 -21.32
N GLY A 236 -8.16 10.86 -21.93
CA GLY A 236 -7.50 12.04 -21.37
C GLY A 236 -5.98 12.07 -21.52
N LEU A 237 -5.42 11.23 -22.38
CA LEU A 237 -3.97 11.06 -22.54
C LEU A 237 -3.36 11.95 -23.65
N ALA A 238 -4.10 12.92 -24.19
CA ALA A 238 -3.63 13.77 -25.28
C ALA A 238 -2.28 14.45 -24.99
N ASP A 239 -2.10 14.96 -23.77
CA ASP A 239 -0.92 15.70 -23.33
C ASP A 239 0.03 14.87 -22.44
N TYR A 240 -0.15 13.53 -22.37
CA TYR A 240 0.56 12.62 -21.48
C TYR A 240 1.23 11.48 -22.28
N GLU A 241 2.21 11.84 -23.12
CA GLU A 241 2.87 10.89 -24.03
C GLU A 241 3.66 9.81 -23.26
N THR A 242 4.50 10.24 -22.33
CA THR A 242 5.31 9.33 -21.50
C THR A 242 4.43 8.59 -20.49
N GLY A 243 3.38 9.24 -19.98
CA GLY A 243 2.35 8.62 -19.12
C GLY A 243 1.59 7.50 -19.83
N ALA A 244 1.27 7.69 -21.11
CA ALA A 244 0.63 6.65 -21.93
C ALA A 244 1.53 5.41 -22.09
N ILE A 245 2.84 5.61 -22.27
CA ILE A 245 3.81 4.52 -22.32
C ILE A 245 3.85 3.80 -20.97
N ALA A 246 3.90 4.53 -19.86
CA ALA A 246 3.90 3.94 -18.52
C ALA A 246 2.62 3.12 -18.26
N ALA A 247 1.44 3.67 -18.61
CA ALA A 247 0.18 2.95 -18.49
C ALA A 247 0.17 1.70 -19.39
N GLY A 248 0.52 1.81 -20.67
CA GLY A 248 0.59 0.68 -21.58
C GLY A 248 1.54 -0.42 -21.11
N ALA A 249 2.70 -0.06 -20.56
CA ALA A 249 3.67 -1.00 -20.00
C ALA A 249 3.11 -1.76 -18.78
N VAL A 250 2.44 -1.07 -17.85
CA VAL A 250 1.76 -1.68 -16.71
C VAL A 250 0.70 -2.67 -17.17
N LEU A 251 -0.12 -2.28 -18.15
CA LEU A 251 -1.18 -3.14 -18.69
C LEU A 251 -0.60 -4.38 -19.38
N GLN A 252 0.45 -4.20 -20.18
CA GLN A 252 1.15 -5.32 -20.81
C GLN A 252 1.75 -6.28 -19.79
N TYR A 253 2.39 -5.75 -18.74
CA TYR A 253 2.91 -6.54 -17.64
C TYR A 253 1.82 -7.36 -16.94
N LEU A 254 0.66 -6.74 -16.71
CA LEU A 254 -0.50 -7.42 -16.12
C LEU A 254 -1.04 -8.54 -17.01
N TYR A 255 -1.15 -8.33 -18.32
CA TYR A 255 -1.56 -9.40 -19.24
C TYR A 255 -0.59 -10.58 -19.26
N GLU A 256 0.72 -10.31 -19.23
CA GLU A 256 1.74 -11.37 -19.19
C GLU A 256 1.78 -12.12 -17.86
N THR A 257 1.54 -11.44 -16.74
CA THR A 257 1.59 -12.06 -15.40
C THR A 257 0.26 -12.72 -15.02
N GLN A 258 -0.86 -12.07 -15.27
CA GLN A 258 -2.17 -12.58 -14.86
C GLN A 258 -2.79 -13.53 -15.88
N LYS A 259 -2.39 -13.45 -17.15
CA LYS A 259 -2.92 -14.26 -18.26
C LYS A 259 -4.45 -14.31 -18.31
N ASN A 260 -5.09 -13.20 -17.98
CA ASN A 260 -6.53 -13.03 -17.91
C ASN A 260 -6.96 -11.75 -18.65
N THR A 261 -8.25 -11.57 -18.89
CA THR A 261 -8.83 -10.47 -19.68
C THR A 261 -8.74 -9.10 -19.01
N LEU A 262 -8.52 -9.02 -17.68
CA LEU A 262 -8.44 -7.78 -16.91
C LEU A 262 -9.67 -6.87 -17.04
N GLU A 263 -10.85 -7.43 -17.31
CA GLU A 263 -12.11 -6.72 -17.59
C GLU A 263 -12.54 -5.77 -16.47
N HIS A 264 -12.06 -5.97 -15.24
CA HIS A 264 -12.34 -5.10 -14.10
C HIS A 264 -11.52 -3.80 -14.09
N LEU A 265 -10.48 -3.68 -14.93
CA LEU A 265 -9.78 -2.41 -15.16
C LEU A 265 -10.55 -1.58 -16.19
N THR A 266 -11.68 -1.02 -15.77
CA THR A 266 -12.65 -0.39 -16.68
C THR A 266 -12.34 1.06 -17.00
N ARG A 267 -11.49 1.72 -16.19
CA ARG A 267 -11.23 3.14 -16.31
C ARG A 267 -9.77 3.48 -16.01
N LEU A 268 -9.16 4.26 -16.90
CA LEU A 268 -7.88 4.94 -16.65
C LEU A 268 -8.18 6.38 -16.24
N THR A 269 -7.65 6.81 -15.09
CA THR A 269 -7.83 8.17 -14.58
C THR A 269 -6.54 8.96 -14.72
N VAL A 270 -6.55 9.98 -15.56
CA VAL A 270 -5.45 10.94 -15.68
C VAL A 270 -5.61 11.99 -14.59
N TYR A 271 -4.53 12.31 -13.88
CA TYR A 271 -4.54 13.37 -12.88
C TYR A 271 -3.29 14.25 -12.99
N THR A 272 -3.42 15.51 -12.60
CA THR A 272 -2.30 16.44 -12.47
C THR A 272 -1.87 16.53 -11.02
N THR A 273 -0.57 16.54 -10.77
CA THR A 273 -0.02 16.65 -9.41
C THR A 273 -0.44 17.93 -8.69
N GLY A 274 -0.81 19.00 -9.43
CA GLY A 274 -1.26 20.26 -8.87
C GLY A 274 -2.73 20.31 -8.39
N GLN A 275 -3.50 19.24 -8.48
CA GLN A 275 -4.90 19.21 -8.00
C GLN A 275 -5.01 18.98 -6.49
N PHE A 276 -3.96 18.49 -5.85
CA PHE A 276 -3.91 18.16 -4.42
C PHE A 276 -2.83 18.95 -3.71
N MET A 277 -3.03 19.17 -2.41
CA MET A 277 -2.00 19.70 -1.54
C MET A 277 -0.80 18.76 -1.52
N MET A 278 0.39 19.29 -1.81
CA MET A 278 1.63 18.52 -1.78
C MET A 278 2.06 18.26 -0.32
N LEU A 279 2.24 17.02 0.00
CA LEU A 279 2.77 16.53 1.28
C LEU A 279 3.98 15.64 0.98
N ASP A 280 5.17 16.09 1.32
CA ASP A 280 6.37 15.28 1.18
C ASP A 280 6.41 14.14 2.21
N THR A 281 7.31 13.20 2.01
CA THR A 281 7.47 12.02 2.87
C THR A 281 7.74 12.40 4.32
N SER A 282 8.62 13.40 4.54
CA SER A 282 8.94 13.89 5.88
C SER A 282 7.71 14.45 6.58
N THR A 283 6.89 15.23 5.87
CA THR A 283 5.65 15.80 6.42
C THR A 283 4.62 14.73 6.76
N ARG A 284 4.39 13.75 5.87
CA ARG A 284 3.47 12.63 6.16
C ARG A 284 3.88 11.88 7.41
N ARG A 285 5.18 11.60 7.53
CA ARG A 285 5.78 10.91 8.67
C ARG A 285 5.71 11.76 9.95
N ASN A 286 6.12 13.03 9.89
CA ASN A 286 6.18 13.90 11.05
C ASN A 286 4.81 14.27 11.62
N LEU A 287 3.78 14.35 10.78
CA LEU A 287 2.39 14.54 11.18
C LEU A 287 1.68 13.25 11.58
N GLU A 288 2.32 12.10 11.41
CA GLU A 288 1.74 10.77 11.71
C GLU A 288 0.34 10.62 11.10
N LEU A 289 0.25 10.83 9.78
CA LEU A 289 -1.05 10.86 9.10
C LEU A 289 -1.74 9.49 9.10
N THR A 290 -1.01 8.45 8.73
CA THR A 290 -1.55 7.09 8.53
C THR A 290 -0.88 6.02 9.37
N GLU A 291 0.38 6.24 9.78
CA GLU A 291 1.19 5.33 10.60
C GLU A 291 2.00 6.12 11.63
N THR A 292 2.17 5.57 12.84
CA THR A 292 3.00 6.18 13.89
C THR A 292 4.49 6.05 13.57
N LEU A 293 5.30 7.01 14.06
CA LEU A 293 6.74 7.04 13.80
C LEU A 293 7.48 5.81 14.32
N ARG A 294 7.15 5.34 15.52
CA ARG A 294 7.89 4.28 16.22
C ARG A 294 7.36 2.89 15.92
N GLU A 295 6.05 2.68 16.10
CA GLU A 295 5.44 1.36 16.09
C GLU A 295 4.82 0.99 14.74
N LYS A 296 4.81 1.94 13.78
CA LYS A 296 4.23 1.73 12.45
C LYS A 296 2.78 1.22 12.49
N GLN A 297 2.01 1.66 13.49
CA GLN A 297 0.62 1.25 13.68
C GLN A 297 -0.35 2.40 13.39
N LYS A 298 -1.61 2.05 13.11
CA LYS A 298 -2.68 3.01 12.84
C LYS A 298 -3.11 3.79 14.08
N ARG A 299 -3.16 3.14 15.26
CA ARG A 299 -3.58 3.80 16.51
C ARG A 299 -2.61 4.91 16.88
N GLY A 300 -3.12 6.09 17.13
CA GLY A 300 -2.32 7.30 17.44
C GLY A 300 -2.02 8.16 16.21
N THR A 301 -2.66 7.91 15.07
CA THR A 301 -2.53 8.70 13.83
C THR A 301 -3.75 9.57 13.57
N LEU A 302 -3.65 10.52 12.62
CA LEU A 302 -4.82 11.28 12.17
C LEU A 302 -5.89 10.34 11.58
N LEU A 303 -5.49 9.40 10.74
CA LEU A 303 -6.40 8.42 10.14
C LEU A 303 -7.17 7.64 11.21
N TRP A 304 -6.53 7.22 12.29
CA TRP A 304 -7.21 6.52 13.39
C TRP A 304 -8.32 7.35 14.04
N VAL A 305 -8.12 8.67 14.17
CA VAL A 305 -9.12 9.57 14.73
C VAL A 305 -10.32 9.68 13.79
N LEU A 306 -10.07 9.88 12.49
CA LEU A 306 -11.08 10.14 11.48
C LEU A 306 -11.83 8.89 11.02
N ASP A 307 -11.21 7.70 11.14
CA ASP A 307 -11.77 6.46 10.62
C ASP A 307 -12.80 5.85 11.58
N LYS A 308 -14.05 6.06 11.22
CA LYS A 308 -15.24 5.41 11.78
C LYS A 308 -16.06 4.77 10.66
N THR A 309 -15.43 4.53 9.52
CA THR A 309 -16.04 3.86 8.38
C THR A 309 -16.53 2.47 8.75
N LYS A 310 -17.54 2.00 8.03
CA LYS A 310 -18.16 0.69 8.22
C LYS A 310 -17.71 -0.32 7.17
N THR A 311 -17.21 0.17 6.04
CA THR A 311 -16.78 -0.66 4.91
C THR A 311 -15.27 -0.55 4.68
N ALA A 312 -14.66 -1.63 4.18
CA ALA A 312 -13.25 -1.61 3.80
C ALA A 312 -12.97 -0.61 2.66
N MET A 313 -13.91 -0.46 1.73
CA MET A 313 -13.84 0.51 0.63
C MET A 313 -13.82 1.96 1.16
N GLY A 314 -14.68 2.28 2.13
CA GLY A 314 -14.69 3.57 2.81
C GLY A 314 -13.39 3.85 3.55
N ALA A 315 -12.83 2.86 4.24
CA ALA A 315 -11.54 2.99 4.94
C ALA A 315 -10.38 3.29 3.97
N ARG A 316 -10.30 2.61 2.82
CA ARG A 316 -9.31 2.90 1.77
C ARG A 316 -9.49 4.30 1.19
N MET A 317 -10.73 4.67 0.87
CA MET A 317 -11.03 6.01 0.34
C MET A 317 -10.68 7.09 1.35
N LEU A 318 -11.01 6.94 2.63
CA LEU A 318 -10.65 7.91 3.67
C LEU A 318 -9.13 8.05 3.80
N ARG A 319 -8.37 6.95 3.75
CA ARG A 319 -6.91 6.98 3.72
C ARG A 319 -6.40 7.82 2.54
N THR A 320 -6.92 7.58 1.35
CA THR A 320 -6.57 8.35 0.15
C THR A 320 -6.87 9.84 0.33
N LEU A 321 -8.01 10.21 0.92
CA LEU A 321 -8.36 11.61 1.17
C LEU A 321 -7.42 12.28 2.18
N VAL A 322 -6.95 11.56 3.20
CA VAL A 322 -5.97 12.06 4.17
C VAL A 322 -4.61 12.28 3.52
N GLU A 323 -4.21 11.40 2.60
CA GLU A 323 -2.94 11.47 1.89
C GLU A 323 -2.96 12.48 0.72
N GLN A 324 -4.15 12.85 0.23
CA GLN A 324 -4.37 13.74 -0.92
C GLN A 324 -5.41 14.84 -0.58
N PRO A 325 -5.09 15.80 0.30
CA PRO A 325 -5.99 16.91 0.61
C PRO A 325 -6.22 17.79 -0.63
N LEU A 326 -7.42 18.34 -0.75
CA LEU A 326 -7.82 19.15 -1.90
C LEU A 326 -7.25 20.57 -1.87
N ILE A 327 -7.03 21.16 -3.06
CA ILE A 327 -6.76 22.59 -3.23
C ILE A 327 -8.02 23.33 -3.73
N SER A 328 -8.94 22.62 -4.40
CA SER A 328 -10.18 23.20 -4.89
C SER A 328 -11.13 23.57 -3.74
N ARG A 329 -11.37 24.86 -3.57
CA ARG A 329 -12.33 25.38 -2.57
C ARG A 329 -13.72 24.80 -2.80
N GLU A 330 -14.13 24.67 -4.04
CA GLU A 330 -15.46 24.18 -4.41
C GLU A 330 -15.67 22.74 -3.95
N GLU A 331 -14.71 21.85 -4.23
CA GLU A 331 -14.76 20.45 -3.82
C GLU A 331 -14.72 20.29 -2.29
N ILE A 332 -13.92 21.12 -1.61
CA ILE A 332 -13.87 21.16 -0.15
C ILE A 332 -15.23 21.50 0.42
N LEU A 333 -15.85 22.57 -0.09
CA LEU A 333 -17.17 23.03 0.38
C LEU A 333 -18.26 22.00 0.08
N ARG A 334 -18.22 21.31 -1.05
CA ARG A 334 -19.16 20.21 -1.36
C ARG A 334 -19.11 19.11 -0.29
N ARG A 335 -17.91 18.69 0.14
CA ARG A 335 -17.75 17.70 1.22
C ARG A 335 -18.25 18.23 2.56
N GLN A 336 -17.85 19.45 2.94
CA GLN A 336 -18.27 20.08 4.19
C GLN A 336 -19.78 20.24 4.28
N ASN A 337 -20.44 20.66 3.20
CA ASN A 337 -21.89 20.80 3.15
C ASN A 337 -22.60 19.44 3.34
N ALA A 338 -22.09 18.39 2.72
CA ALA A 338 -22.62 17.03 2.91
C ALA A 338 -22.47 16.54 4.37
N ILE A 339 -21.32 16.81 4.99
CA ILE A 339 -21.09 16.47 6.41
C ILE A 339 -22.05 17.27 7.32
N GLU A 340 -22.24 18.55 7.04
CA GLU A 340 -23.16 19.40 7.79
C GLU A 340 -24.60 18.89 7.71
N GLU A 341 -25.04 18.52 6.52
CA GLU A 341 -26.39 17.98 6.31
C GLU A 341 -26.59 16.63 7.04
N LEU A 342 -25.57 15.75 7.00
CA LEU A 342 -25.57 14.50 7.78
C LEU A 342 -25.57 14.75 9.30
N ASN A 343 -24.93 15.82 9.78
CA ASN A 343 -24.93 16.20 11.19
C ASN A 343 -26.31 16.71 11.64
N MET A 344 -26.99 17.48 10.79
CA MET A 344 -28.34 17.98 11.06
C MET A 344 -29.38 16.85 11.09
N ASN A 345 -29.18 15.80 10.29
CA ASN A 345 -30.05 14.64 10.17
C ASN A 345 -29.42 13.39 10.79
N TYR A 346 -29.07 13.48 12.08
CA TYR A 346 -28.30 12.44 12.76
C TYR A 346 -28.99 11.07 12.80
N ILE A 347 -30.34 11.02 12.80
CA ILE A 347 -31.11 9.76 12.80
C ILE A 347 -30.86 9.02 11.48
N SER A 348 -31.08 9.69 10.34
CA SER A 348 -30.85 9.12 9.00
C SER A 348 -29.37 8.74 8.82
N ARG A 349 -28.43 9.52 9.40
CA ARG A 349 -27.01 9.16 9.41
C ARG A 349 -26.70 7.86 10.18
N GLU A 350 -27.25 7.71 11.41
CA GLU A 350 -27.04 6.48 12.19
C GLU A 350 -27.66 5.28 11.47
N GLU A 351 -28.86 5.42 10.92
CA GLU A 351 -29.50 4.39 10.12
C GLU A 351 -28.67 4.03 8.87
N LEU A 352 -28.11 5.04 8.21
CA LEU A 352 -27.17 4.85 7.10
C LEU A 352 -25.94 4.01 7.53
N CYS A 353 -25.37 4.32 8.68
CA CYS A 353 -24.23 3.56 9.24
C CYS A 353 -24.59 2.09 9.54
N GLU A 354 -25.82 1.81 9.99
CA GLU A 354 -26.28 0.43 10.24
C GLU A 354 -26.43 -0.36 8.93
N TYR A 355 -26.93 0.24 7.85
CA TYR A 355 -27.02 -0.43 6.54
C TYR A 355 -25.67 -0.55 5.82
N LEU A 356 -24.68 0.30 6.12
CA LEU A 356 -23.32 0.19 5.59
C LEU A 356 -22.53 -0.94 6.25
N ASN A 357 -22.82 -1.25 7.53
CA ASN A 357 -22.04 -2.21 8.32
C ASN A 357 -22.01 -3.65 7.75
N PRO A 358 -23.10 -4.23 7.20
CA PRO A 358 -23.08 -5.57 6.63
C PRO A 358 -22.56 -5.62 5.18
N ILE A 359 -22.14 -4.51 4.58
CA ILE A 359 -21.62 -4.48 3.22
C ILE A 359 -20.19 -4.99 3.19
N TYR A 360 -19.97 -6.05 2.43
CA TYR A 360 -18.66 -6.58 2.14
C TYR A 360 -17.89 -5.69 1.14
N ASP A 361 -16.62 -5.98 0.96
CA ASP A 361 -15.75 -5.27 0.03
C ASP A 361 -16.12 -5.55 -1.44
N LEU A 362 -17.05 -4.77 -1.98
CA LEU A 362 -17.55 -4.94 -3.35
C LEU A 362 -16.46 -4.73 -4.40
N GLU A 363 -15.50 -3.82 -4.16
CA GLU A 363 -14.38 -3.59 -5.08
C GLU A 363 -13.51 -4.85 -5.22
N ARG A 364 -13.10 -5.44 -4.11
CA ARG A 364 -12.29 -6.66 -4.11
C ARG A 364 -13.09 -7.91 -4.50
N LEU A 365 -14.39 -7.94 -4.21
CA LEU A 365 -15.27 -9.02 -4.63
C LEU A 365 -15.42 -9.05 -6.15
N ILE A 366 -15.70 -7.92 -6.80
CA ILE A 366 -15.82 -7.87 -8.26
C ILE A 366 -14.47 -8.16 -8.93
N GLY A 367 -13.36 -7.75 -8.35
CA GLY A 367 -12.02 -8.16 -8.80
C GLY A 367 -11.87 -9.68 -8.83
N ARG A 368 -12.20 -10.39 -7.73
CA ARG A 368 -12.15 -11.86 -7.67
C ARG A 368 -13.13 -12.54 -8.63
N ILE A 369 -14.32 -11.98 -8.82
CA ILE A 369 -15.32 -12.47 -9.77
C ILE A 369 -14.75 -12.38 -11.19
N SER A 370 -14.20 -11.24 -11.59
CA SER A 370 -13.59 -11.02 -12.90
C SER A 370 -12.34 -11.88 -13.14
N TYR A 371 -11.52 -12.11 -12.11
CA TYR A 371 -10.38 -13.03 -12.14
C TYR A 371 -10.77 -14.51 -12.12
N ARG A 372 -12.05 -14.84 -12.05
CA ARG A 372 -12.57 -16.21 -11.93
C ARG A 372 -12.04 -16.97 -10.70
N THR A 373 -11.59 -16.27 -9.69
CA THR A 373 -11.10 -16.84 -8.42
C THR A 373 -12.17 -16.84 -7.32
N ALA A 374 -13.30 -16.18 -7.55
CA ALA A 374 -14.42 -16.13 -6.61
C ALA A 374 -15.04 -17.53 -6.41
N ASN A 375 -15.37 -17.85 -5.17
CA ASN A 375 -16.05 -19.05 -4.77
C ASN A 375 -17.56 -18.79 -4.55
N PRO A 376 -18.40 -19.82 -4.34
CA PRO A 376 -19.83 -19.63 -4.14
C PRO A 376 -20.20 -18.76 -2.93
N ARG A 377 -19.43 -18.80 -1.84
CA ARG A 377 -19.65 -17.94 -0.66
C ARG A 377 -19.35 -16.48 -0.96
N ASP A 378 -18.41 -16.19 -1.85
CA ASP A 378 -18.15 -14.83 -2.32
C ASP A 378 -19.36 -14.24 -3.03
N LEU A 379 -20.08 -15.04 -3.85
CA LEU A 379 -21.33 -14.60 -4.49
C LEU A 379 -22.45 -14.37 -3.49
N ILE A 380 -22.56 -15.20 -2.44
CA ILE A 380 -23.53 -14.97 -1.36
C ILE A 380 -23.19 -13.68 -0.60
N ALA A 381 -21.92 -13.46 -0.24
CA ALA A 381 -21.46 -12.22 0.41
C ALA A 381 -21.75 -10.99 -0.45
N PHE A 382 -21.53 -11.10 -1.77
CA PHE A 382 -21.89 -10.07 -2.73
C PHE A 382 -23.41 -9.83 -2.74
N GLY A 383 -24.22 -10.86 -2.88
CA GLY A 383 -25.68 -10.78 -2.82
C GLY A 383 -26.23 -10.17 -1.52
N ASN A 384 -25.64 -10.52 -0.38
CA ASN A 384 -26.02 -9.96 0.92
C ASN A 384 -25.71 -8.46 0.99
N SER A 385 -24.60 -8.02 0.40
CA SER A 385 -24.26 -6.61 0.27
C SER A 385 -25.25 -5.85 -0.61
N LEU A 386 -25.64 -6.44 -1.75
CA LEU A 386 -26.63 -5.85 -2.65
C LEU A 386 -28.00 -5.67 -1.98
N ALA A 387 -28.36 -6.54 -1.04
CA ALA A 387 -29.63 -6.43 -0.30
C ALA A 387 -29.75 -5.14 0.52
N MET A 388 -28.63 -4.51 0.88
CA MET A 388 -28.59 -3.26 1.66
C MET A 388 -28.74 -2.01 0.79
N LEU A 389 -28.39 -2.09 -0.50
CA LEU A 389 -28.33 -0.94 -1.41
C LEU A 389 -29.64 -0.16 -1.56
N PRO A 390 -30.83 -0.83 -1.68
CA PRO A 390 -32.10 -0.12 -1.76
C PRO A 390 -32.38 0.75 -0.53
N TYR A 391 -32.02 0.30 0.67
CA TYR A 391 -32.21 1.04 1.93
C TYR A 391 -31.30 2.25 1.98
N ILE A 392 -30.02 2.08 1.65
CA ILE A 392 -29.04 3.19 1.56
C ILE A 392 -29.52 4.24 0.55
N LYS A 393 -29.93 3.80 -0.63
CA LYS A 393 -30.47 4.69 -1.65
C LYS A 393 -31.70 5.46 -1.18
N GLN A 394 -32.59 4.79 -0.44
CA GLN A 394 -33.79 5.42 0.12
C GLN A 394 -33.44 6.51 1.13
N ILE A 395 -32.45 6.26 2.01
CA ILE A 395 -31.99 7.27 2.98
C ILE A 395 -31.32 8.44 2.25
N LEU A 396 -30.49 8.18 1.24
CA LEU A 396 -29.82 9.24 0.49
C LEU A 396 -30.80 10.17 -0.24
N LYS A 397 -32.00 9.72 -0.61
CA LYS A 397 -33.06 10.55 -1.19
C LYS A 397 -33.58 11.63 -0.25
N GLU A 398 -33.45 11.44 1.05
CA GLU A 398 -33.94 12.43 2.05
C GLU A 398 -33.06 13.68 2.08
N PHE A 399 -31.83 13.60 1.60
CA PHE A 399 -30.86 14.68 1.58
C PHE A 399 -31.04 15.57 0.32
N SER A 400 -30.73 16.85 0.47
CA SER A 400 -30.88 17.86 -0.57
C SER A 400 -29.55 18.33 -1.17
N GLY A 401 -28.46 18.13 -0.46
CA GLY A 401 -27.12 18.58 -0.84
C GLY A 401 -26.62 17.94 -2.15
N GLU A 402 -25.97 18.75 -2.97
CA GLU A 402 -25.49 18.35 -4.32
C GLU A 402 -24.70 17.05 -4.31
N LEU A 403 -23.71 16.92 -3.39
CA LEU A 403 -22.84 15.73 -3.32
C LEU A 403 -23.64 14.47 -2.96
N LEU A 404 -24.54 14.56 -1.96
CA LEU A 404 -25.36 13.42 -1.53
C LEU A 404 -26.36 12.99 -2.60
N LYS A 405 -26.91 13.93 -3.37
CA LYS A 405 -27.75 13.63 -4.55
C LYS A 405 -26.96 12.96 -5.66
N ASN A 406 -25.74 13.41 -5.91
CA ASN A 406 -24.90 12.79 -6.92
C ASN A 406 -24.54 11.36 -6.52
N LEU A 407 -24.31 11.10 -5.24
CA LEU A 407 -24.06 9.76 -4.70
C LEU A 407 -25.32 8.89 -4.80
N GLU A 408 -26.49 9.43 -4.49
CA GLU A 408 -27.77 8.73 -4.67
C GLU A 408 -27.99 8.34 -6.13
N ALA A 409 -27.73 9.23 -7.07
CA ALA A 409 -27.89 8.99 -8.50
C ALA A 409 -26.89 7.93 -9.02
N ALA A 410 -25.65 7.95 -8.50
CA ALA A 410 -24.60 6.99 -8.88
C ALA A 410 -24.80 5.59 -8.28
N LEU A 411 -25.58 5.48 -7.19
CA LEU A 411 -25.85 4.22 -6.52
C LEU A 411 -26.92 3.45 -7.27
N ASP A 412 -26.53 2.36 -7.94
CA ASP A 412 -27.43 1.40 -8.56
C ASP A 412 -27.75 0.29 -7.55
N PRO A 413 -29.01 -0.02 -7.26
CA PRO A 413 -29.38 -1.11 -6.35
C PRO A 413 -28.97 -2.50 -6.83
N LEU A 414 -28.65 -2.68 -8.12
CA LEU A 414 -28.24 -3.96 -8.74
C LEU A 414 -29.23 -5.11 -8.43
N ALA A 415 -30.52 -4.80 -8.44
CA ALA A 415 -31.59 -5.73 -8.05
C ALA A 415 -31.62 -6.97 -8.94
N ASP A 416 -31.32 -6.81 -10.23
CA ASP A 416 -31.19 -7.88 -11.21
C ASP A 416 -30.10 -8.90 -10.83
N LEU A 417 -28.95 -8.43 -10.40
CA LEU A 417 -27.85 -9.30 -9.95
C LEU A 417 -28.17 -9.99 -8.61
N LYS A 418 -28.82 -9.26 -7.70
CA LYS A 418 -29.30 -9.86 -6.45
C LYS A 418 -30.28 -11.00 -6.71
N GLU A 419 -31.28 -10.77 -7.59
CA GLU A 419 -32.27 -11.78 -7.97
C GLU A 419 -31.61 -12.99 -8.64
N LEU A 420 -30.59 -12.77 -9.51
CA LEU A 420 -29.84 -13.83 -10.16
C LEU A 420 -29.16 -14.73 -9.11
N ILE A 421 -28.47 -14.15 -8.13
CA ILE A 421 -27.78 -14.90 -7.08
C ILE A 421 -28.77 -15.67 -6.22
N ASP A 422 -29.86 -15.04 -5.79
CA ASP A 422 -30.89 -15.67 -4.96
C ASP A 422 -31.59 -16.84 -5.63
N LYS A 423 -31.75 -16.78 -6.95
CA LYS A 423 -32.32 -17.87 -7.73
C LYS A 423 -31.34 -19.01 -7.99
N ALA A 424 -30.06 -18.66 -8.21
CA ALA A 424 -29.08 -19.62 -8.70
C ALA A 424 -28.32 -20.34 -7.58
N ILE A 425 -27.93 -19.64 -6.52
CA ILE A 425 -26.99 -20.15 -5.52
C ILE A 425 -27.74 -20.52 -4.21
N VAL A 426 -27.36 -21.64 -3.59
CA VAL A 426 -27.90 -22.04 -2.28
C VAL A 426 -27.43 -21.07 -1.19
N GLU A 427 -28.19 -20.94 -0.10
CA GLU A 427 -27.89 -19.98 0.99
C GLU A 427 -26.58 -20.30 1.72
N GLU A 428 -26.27 -21.58 1.92
CA GLU A 428 -25.06 -22.05 2.58
C GLU A 428 -24.25 -22.95 1.64
N PRO A 429 -23.55 -22.39 0.65
CA PRO A 429 -22.79 -23.19 -0.29
C PRO A 429 -21.50 -23.74 0.34
N PRO A 430 -20.96 -24.85 -0.17
CA PRO A 430 -19.66 -25.36 0.21
C PRO A 430 -18.56 -24.35 -0.11
N ILE A 431 -17.38 -24.53 0.50
CA ILE A 431 -16.23 -23.64 0.25
C ILE A 431 -15.66 -23.89 -1.16
N THR A 432 -15.64 -25.16 -1.57
CA THR A 432 -15.04 -25.54 -2.86
C THR A 432 -16.11 -25.87 -3.88
N VAL A 433 -15.91 -25.37 -5.10
CA VAL A 433 -16.82 -25.61 -6.23
C VAL A 433 -16.93 -27.08 -6.63
N ARG A 434 -15.93 -27.90 -6.28
CA ARG A 434 -15.85 -29.32 -6.64
C ARG A 434 -16.64 -30.26 -5.73
N GLU A 435 -17.20 -29.75 -4.65
CA GLU A 435 -18.01 -30.58 -3.73
C GLU A 435 -19.44 -30.76 -4.23
N GLY A 436 -19.90 -29.96 -5.18
CA GLY A 436 -21.30 -29.92 -5.61
C GLY A 436 -22.24 -29.32 -4.57
N GLY A 437 -23.54 -29.29 -4.84
CA GLY A 437 -24.52 -28.70 -3.96
C GLY A 437 -24.50 -27.18 -3.92
N ILE A 438 -24.12 -26.54 -5.04
CA ILE A 438 -23.96 -25.10 -5.17
C ILE A 438 -25.24 -24.45 -5.71
N ILE A 439 -25.87 -25.10 -6.68
CA ILE A 439 -27.01 -24.57 -7.42
C ILE A 439 -28.30 -24.89 -6.69
N LYS A 440 -29.15 -23.90 -6.57
CA LYS A 440 -30.48 -24.01 -5.93
C LYS A 440 -31.42 -24.90 -6.75
N GLU A 441 -32.28 -25.64 -6.05
CA GLU A 441 -33.32 -26.41 -6.70
C GLU A 441 -34.31 -25.49 -7.42
N GLY A 442 -34.73 -25.89 -8.62
CA GLY A 442 -35.61 -25.08 -9.48
C GLY A 442 -34.88 -24.07 -10.38
N TYR A 443 -33.55 -23.93 -10.30
CA TYR A 443 -32.79 -23.05 -11.15
C TYR A 443 -32.53 -23.65 -12.55
N HIS A 444 -32.23 -24.97 -12.62
CA HIS A 444 -31.92 -25.64 -13.87
C HIS A 444 -32.52 -27.06 -13.92
N GLU A 445 -33.36 -27.32 -14.91
CA GLU A 445 -34.13 -28.54 -15.01
C GLU A 445 -33.28 -29.83 -15.02
N GLU A 446 -32.15 -29.82 -15.78
CA GLU A 446 -31.29 -30.99 -15.86
C GLU A 446 -30.50 -31.24 -14.55
N ALA A 447 -30.13 -30.19 -13.82
CA ALA A 447 -29.50 -30.31 -12.51
C ALA A 447 -30.48 -30.94 -11.53
N ASP A 448 -31.75 -30.56 -11.59
CA ASP A 448 -32.78 -31.13 -10.73
C ASP A 448 -33.06 -32.60 -11.04
N ARG A 449 -33.09 -32.96 -12.32
CA ARG A 449 -33.22 -34.36 -12.75
C ARG A 449 -32.08 -35.23 -12.22
N LEU A 450 -30.82 -34.74 -12.37
CA LEU A 450 -29.66 -35.46 -11.84
C LEU A 450 -29.67 -35.57 -10.32
N ARG A 451 -30.17 -34.55 -9.63
CA ARG A 451 -30.32 -34.53 -8.15
C ARG A 451 -31.37 -35.55 -7.70
N HIS A 452 -32.50 -35.61 -8.40
CA HIS A 452 -33.52 -36.63 -8.14
C HIS A 452 -32.99 -38.02 -8.40
N ALA A 453 -32.28 -38.25 -9.50
CA ALA A 453 -31.66 -39.55 -9.78
C ALA A 453 -30.70 -40.02 -8.67
N LYS A 454 -29.94 -39.09 -8.09
CA LYS A 454 -29.08 -39.37 -6.93
C LYS A 454 -29.88 -39.72 -5.67
N THR A 455 -31.00 -39.08 -5.43
CA THR A 455 -31.87 -39.30 -4.26
C THR A 455 -32.61 -40.60 -4.38
N GLU A 456 -33.28 -40.82 -5.53
CA GLU A 456 -33.96 -42.08 -5.83
C GLU A 456 -33.00 -43.28 -5.85
N GLY A 457 -31.75 -43.07 -6.29
CA GLY A 457 -30.68 -44.06 -6.24
C GLY A 457 -30.39 -44.57 -4.83
N LYS A 458 -30.51 -43.76 -3.78
CA LYS A 458 -30.40 -44.18 -2.39
C LYS A 458 -31.56 -45.05 -1.98
N ASP A 459 -32.76 -44.72 -2.43
CA ASP A 459 -33.96 -45.53 -2.17
C ASP A 459 -33.89 -46.86 -2.93
N TRP A 460 -33.38 -46.87 -4.15
CA TRP A 460 -33.13 -48.12 -4.88
C TRP A 460 -32.09 -49.00 -4.20
N LEU A 461 -31.02 -48.43 -3.65
CA LEU A 461 -30.03 -49.18 -2.86
C LEU A 461 -30.65 -49.77 -1.58
N ALA A 462 -31.50 -49.01 -0.90
CA ALA A 462 -32.21 -49.50 0.29
C ALA A 462 -33.21 -50.61 -0.05
N GLN A 463 -33.94 -50.46 -1.17
CA GLN A 463 -34.82 -51.52 -1.67
C GLN A 463 -34.04 -52.77 -2.09
N LEU A 464 -32.91 -52.63 -2.74
CA LEU A 464 -32.03 -53.73 -3.08
C LEU A 464 -31.49 -54.41 -1.85
N GLU A 465 -31.03 -53.64 -0.85
CA GLU A 465 -30.56 -54.15 0.46
C GLU A 465 -31.66 -55.01 1.13
N GLN A 466 -32.87 -54.50 1.18
CA GLN A 466 -34.01 -55.22 1.76
C GLN A 466 -34.36 -56.47 0.96
N SER A 467 -34.45 -56.36 -0.34
CA SER A 467 -34.74 -57.51 -1.24
C SER A 467 -33.69 -58.62 -1.11
N GLU A 468 -32.42 -58.24 -1.13
CA GLU A 468 -31.34 -59.22 -0.97
C GLU A 468 -31.28 -59.80 0.45
N ARG A 469 -31.63 -59.04 1.48
CA ARG A 469 -31.76 -59.51 2.88
C ARG A 469 -32.86 -60.56 3.04
N GLU A 470 -33.99 -60.35 2.37
CA GLU A 470 -35.13 -61.31 2.37
C GLU A 470 -34.78 -62.56 1.57
N LYS A 471 -34.16 -62.45 0.42
CA LYS A 471 -33.76 -63.59 -0.41
C LYS A 471 -32.68 -64.46 0.20
N THR A 472 -31.68 -63.84 0.82
CA THR A 472 -30.51 -64.55 1.39
C THR A 472 -30.71 -64.99 2.81
N GLY A 473 -31.66 -64.41 3.55
CA GLY A 473 -31.82 -64.61 4.98
C GLY A 473 -30.73 -64.01 5.86
N ILE A 474 -29.83 -63.27 5.33
CA ILE A 474 -28.72 -62.60 6.04
C ILE A 474 -29.25 -61.33 6.74
N LYS A 475 -29.62 -61.47 8.03
CA LYS A 475 -30.34 -60.45 8.84
C LYS A 475 -29.54 -59.12 8.95
N ASN A 476 -28.23 -59.14 8.87
CA ASN A 476 -27.37 -57.95 9.02
C ASN A 476 -26.70 -57.54 7.71
N LEU A 477 -27.22 -57.94 6.56
CA LEU A 477 -26.77 -57.49 5.28
C LEU A 477 -26.95 -55.95 5.14
N LYS A 478 -25.91 -55.26 4.79
CA LYS A 478 -25.91 -53.78 4.58
C LYS A 478 -25.14 -53.40 3.32
N VAL A 479 -25.70 -52.49 2.57
CA VAL A 479 -24.99 -51.80 1.51
C VAL A 479 -24.14 -50.70 2.12
N LYS A 480 -22.87 -50.69 1.82
CA LYS A 480 -21.90 -49.65 2.23
C LYS A 480 -21.14 -49.11 1.03
N PHE A 481 -20.56 -47.95 1.18
CA PHE A 481 -19.74 -47.28 0.15
C PHE A 481 -18.28 -47.11 0.61
N ASN A 482 -17.36 -47.31 -0.30
CA ASN A 482 -15.95 -47.00 -0.12
C ASN A 482 -15.39 -46.40 -1.39
N LYS A 483 -14.64 -45.29 -1.30
CA LYS A 483 -14.07 -44.57 -2.47
C LYS A 483 -13.25 -45.45 -3.41
N VAL A 484 -12.62 -46.52 -2.91
CA VAL A 484 -11.76 -47.39 -3.72
C VAL A 484 -12.59 -48.57 -4.35
N PHE A 485 -13.59 -49.06 -3.66
CA PHE A 485 -14.34 -50.26 -4.07
C PHE A 485 -15.77 -49.97 -4.52
N GLY A 486 -16.26 -48.74 -4.42
CA GLY A 486 -17.62 -48.35 -4.74
C GLY A 486 -18.63 -48.88 -3.70
N TYR A 487 -19.85 -49.19 -4.14
CA TYR A 487 -20.87 -49.82 -3.30
C TYR A 487 -20.61 -51.31 -3.16
N TYR A 488 -20.86 -51.88 -1.97
CA TYR A 488 -20.69 -53.27 -1.68
C TYR A 488 -21.65 -53.75 -0.55
N PHE A 489 -22.01 -55.01 -0.60
CA PHE A 489 -22.64 -55.69 0.52
C PHE A 489 -21.58 -56.13 1.52
N GLU A 490 -21.76 -55.81 2.80
CA GLU A 490 -20.93 -56.31 3.87
C GLU A 490 -21.62 -57.48 4.59
N VAL A 491 -21.01 -58.66 4.53
CA VAL A 491 -21.46 -59.86 5.19
C VAL A 491 -20.47 -60.25 6.26
N THR A 492 -20.93 -60.40 7.51
CA THR A 492 -20.06 -60.86 8.60
C THR A 492 -19.77 -62.35 8.47
N ASN A 493 -18.63 -62.81 8.97
CA ASN A 493 -18.19 -64.22 8.87
C ASN A 493 -19.21 -65.19 9.38
N SER A 494 -20.11 -64.81 10.31
CA SER A 494 -21.19 -65.66 10.87
C SER A 494 -22.26 -66.03 9.85
N PHE A 495 -22.35 -65.31 8.71
CA PHE A 495 -23.37 -65.56 7.68
C PHE A 495 -22.75 -65.88 6.32
N LYS A 496 -21.47 -66.23 6.27
CA LYS A 496 -20.77 -66.55 5.06
C LYS A 496 -21.36 -67.72 4.27
N ASP A 497 -21.85 -68.76 4.97
CA ASP A 497 -22.41 -69.94 4.34
C ASP A 497 -23.81 -69.68 3.73
N LEU A 498 -24.41 -68.54 3.99
CA LEU A 498 -25.67 -68.11 3.39
C LEU A 498 -25.50 -67.21 2.16
N VAL A 499 -24.27 -66.96 1.77
CA VAL A 499 -23.95 -66.07 0.58
C VAL A 499 -24.23 -66.85 -0.71
N PRO A 500 -25.14 -66.36 -1.57
CA PRO A 500 -25.45 -67.04 -2.85
C PRO A 500 -24.29 -66.98 -3.87
N ASP A 501 -24.28 -67.87 -4.82
CA ASP A 501 -23.23 -67.95 -5.89
C ASP A 501 -23.16 -66.70 -6.76
N TYR A 502 -24.23 -65.91 -6.89
CA TYR A 502 -24.23 -64.65 -7.68
C TYR A 502 -23.62 -63.44 -6.95
N PHE A 503 -23.22 -63.60 -5.67
CA PHE A 503 -22.48 -62.60 -4.92
C PHE A 503 -20.99 -62.71 -5.32
N ILE A 504 -20.46 -61.72 -5.98
CA ILE A 504 -19.06 -61.65 -6.42
C ILE A 504 -18.23 -61.01 -5.29
N ARG A 505 -17.28 -61.75 -4.76
CA ARG A 505 -16.42 -61.31 -3.63
C ARG A 505 -15.42 -60.25 -4.14
N LYS A 506 -15.44 -59.07 -3.53
CA LYS A 506 -14.49 -57.97 -3.79
C LYS A 506 -13.31 -57.95 -2.81
N GLN A 507 -13.55 -58.22 -1.52
CA GLN A 507 -12.49 -58.14 -0.49
C GLN A 507 -12.84 -58.99 0.74
N THR A 508 -11.83 -59.60 1.36
CA THR A 508 -11.92 -60.27 2.63
C THR A 508 -11.31 -59.42 3.72
N LEU A 509 -12.05 -59.22 4.83
CA LEU A 509 -11.64 -58.53 6.04
C LEU A 509 -11.55 -59.49 7.18
N THR A 510 -10.98 -59.10 8.31
CA THR A 510 -10.81 -59.96 9.51
C THR A 510 -12.13 -60.49 10.04
N ASN A 511 -13.22 -59.71 10.03
CA ASN A 511 -14.51 -60.07 10.62
C ASN A 511 -15.69 -60.09 9.63
N ALA A 512 -15.45 -59.76 8.35
CA ALA A 512 -16.48 -59.67 7.31
C ALA A 512 -15.87 -59.88 5.92
N GLU A 513 -16.73 -60.16 4.95
CA GLU A 513 -16.37 -60.14 3.51
C GLU A 513 -17.25 -59.14 2.79
N ARG A 514 -16.67 -58.52 1.74
CA ARG A 514 -17.32 -57.54 0.88
C ARG A 514 -17.67 -58.17 -0.45
N TYR A 515 -18.93 -58.02 -0.83
CA TYR A 515 -19.47 -58.59 -2.06
C TYR A 515 -20.11 -57.50 -2.94
N THR A 516 -20.19 -57.76 -4.25
CA THR A 516 -21.02 -57.03 -5.16
C THR A 516 -21.94 -57.98 -5.92
N THR A 517 -22.99 -57.45 -6.56
CA THR A 517 -23.85 -58.17 -7.49
C THR A 517 -23.93 -57.34 -8.80
N ASP A 518 -24.32 -57.99 -9.91
CA ASP A 518 -24.48 -57.25 -11.18
C ASP A 518 -25.51 -56.13 -11.02
N ARG A 519 -26.58 -56.36 -10.29
CA ARG A 519 -27.60 -55.32 -10.02
C ARG A 519 -27.07 -54.16 -9.16
N LEU A 520 -26.23 -54.45 -8.13
CA LEU A 520 -25.61 -53.42 -7.32
C LEU A 520 -24.65 -52.59 -8.16
N LYS A 521 -23.95 -53.21 -9.09
CA LYS A 521 -23.01 -52.55 -9.98
C LYS A 521 -23.72 -51.67 -11.01
N GLU A 522 -24.84 -52.11 -11.60
CA GLU A 522 -25.69 -51.29 -12.46
C GLU A 522 -26.20 -50.04 -11.75
N LEU A 523 -26.68 -50.16 -10.50
CA LEU A 523 -27.11 -49.04 -9.67
C LEU A 523 -25.96 -48.11 -9.31
N GLU A 524 -24.80 -48.67 -9.02
CA GLU A 524 -23.57 -47.91 -8.78
C GLU A 524 -23.22 -47.01 -9.99
N ASP A 525 -23.15 -47.56 -11.19
CA ASP A 525 -22.84 -46.86 -12.43
C ASP A 525 -23.84 -45.71 -12.71
N ILE A 526 -25.13 -45.93 -12.41
CA ILE A 526 -26.18 -44.91 -12.54
C ILE A 526 -25.98 -43.79 -11.51
N ILE A 527 -25.78 -44.13 -10.25
CA ILE A 527 -25.69 -43.16 -9.15
C ILE A 527 -24.44 -42.34 -9.24
N LEU A 528 -23.27 -42.97 -9.41
CA LEU A 528 -21.98 -42.29 -9.53
C LEU A 528 -21.90 -41.48 -10.82
N GLY A 529 -22.41 -42.00 -11.93
CA GLY A 529 -22.50 -41.27 -13.20
C GLY A 529 -23.40 -40.03 -13.12
N ALA A 530 -24.50 -40.09 -12.35
CA ALA A 530 -25.37 -38.93 -12.11
C ALA A 530 -24.68 -37.89 -11.20
N GLU A 531 -23.95 -38.33 -10.18
CA GLU A 531 -23.23 -37.46 -9.25
C GLU A 531 -22.10 -36.69 -9.94
N ASP A 532 -21.25 -37.36 -10.70
CA ASP A 532 -20.16 -36.70 -11.45
C ASP A 532 -20.70 -35.69 -12.49
N LYS A 533 -21.78 -36.04 -13.18
CA LYS A 533 -22.45 -35.13 -14.12
C LYS A 533 -23.09 -33.94 -13.43
N LEU A 534 -23.73 -34.16 -12.27
CA LEU A 534 -24.34 -33.09 -11.50
C LEU A 534 -23.29 -32.09 -11.02
N VAL A 535 -22.19 -32.57 -10.44
CA VAL A 535 -21.09 -31.70 -9.97
C VAL A 535 -20.49 -30.88 -11.12
N SER A 536 -20.28 -31.50 -12.29
CA SER A 536 -19.77 -30.82 -13.46
C SER A 536 -20.76 -29.75 -13.97
N LEU A 537 -22.06 -30.09 -14.04
CA LEU A 537 -23.10 -29.15 -14.48
C LEU A 537 -23.26 -27.98 -13.49
N GLU A 538 -23.26 -28.24 -12.20
CA GLU A 538 -23.35 -27.21 -11.17
C GLU A 538 -22.14 -26.26 -11.23
N TYR A 539 -20.95 -26.78 -11.54
CA TYR A 539 -19.76 -25.96 -11.81
C TYR A 539 -19.94 -25.05 -13.04
N ASP A 540 -20.43 -25.60 -14.14
CA ASP A 540 -20.66 -24.82 -15.36
C ASP A 540 -21.72 -23.73 -15.15
N LEU A 541 -22.80 -24.04 -14.45
CA LEU A 541 -23.85 -23.09 -14.09
C LEU A 541 -23.32 -21.98 -13.17
N PHE A 542 -22.51 -22.35 -12.17
CA PHE A 542 -21.85 -21.38 -11.32
C PHE A 542 -20.94 -20.43 -12.12
N CYS A 543 -20.16 -20.97 -13.06
CA CYS A 543 -19.34 -20.17 -13.95
C CYS A 543 -20.16 -19.19 -14.80
N GLN A 544 -21.32 -19.60 -15.33
CA GLN A 544 -22.23 -18.73 -16.06
C GLN A 544 -22.76 -17.58 -15.20
N VAL A 545 -23.21 -17.87 -13.99
CA VAL A 545 -23.67 -16.84 -13.02
C VAL A 545 -22.55 -15.86 -12.71
N ARG A 546 -21.35 -16.35 -12.42
CA ARG A 546 -20.17 -15.52 -12.14
C ARG A 546 -19.82 -14.63 -13.34
N ASP A 547 -19.77 -15.19 -14.55
CA ASP A 547 -19.39 -14.46 -15.76
C ASP A 547 -20.49 -13.42 -16.14
N GLN A 548 -21.77 -13.68 -15.84
CA GLN A 548 -22.84 -12.71 -15.99
C GLN A 548 -22.69 -11.54 -14.99
N ILE A 549 -22.30 -11.80 -13.75
CA ILE A 549 -22.00 -10.72 -12.77
C ILE A 549 -20.77 -9.93 -13.24
N ALA A 550 -19.73 -10.60 -13.75
CA ALA A 550 -18.53 -9.95 -14.25
C ALA A 550 -18.82 -8.98 -15.42
N SER A 551 -19.80 -9.29 -16.28
CA SER A 551 -20.18 -8.40 -17.40
C SER A 551 -20.72 -7.04 -16.93
N GLU A 552 -21.20 -6.93 -15.68
CA GLU A 552 -21.78 -5.72 -15.09
C GLU A 552 -20.78 -4.94 -14.22
N VAL A 553 -19.48 -5.18 -14.38
CA VAL A 553 -18.41 -4.60 -13.56
C VAL A 553 -18.47 -3.09 -13.44
N ASN A 554 -18.80 -2.35 -14.50
CA ASN A 554 -18.89 -0.89 -14.50
C ASN A 554 -19.96 -0.37 -13.53
N ARG A 555 -21.15 -0.98 -13.54
CA ARG A 555 -22.26 -0.62 -12.62
C ARG A 555 -21.87 -0.91 -11.18
N ILE A 556 -21.25 -2.05 -10.93
CA ILE A 556 -20.81 -2.48 -9.61
C ILE A 556 -19.74 -1.54 -9.07
N GLN A 557 -18.71 -1.21 -9.85
CA GLN A 557 -17.65 -0.28 -9.43
C GLN A 557 -18.16 1.14 -9.19
N SER A 558 -19.09 1.65 -10.01
CA SER A 558 -19.72 2.95 -9.78
C SER A 558 -20.47 2.97 -8.44
N THR A 559 -21.23 1.93 -8.16
CA THR A 559 -21.97 1.76 -6.91
C THR A 559 -21.02 1.62 -5.71
N ALA A 560 -19.96 0.83 -5.83
CA ALA A 560 -18.96 0.65 -4.78
C ALA A 560 -18.27 1.97 -4.40
N ARG A 561 -17.92 2.80 -5.39
CA ARG A 561 -17.35 4.14 -5.15
C ARG A 561 -18.35 5.08 -4.46
N ALA A 562 -19.62 5.04 -4.88
CA ALA A 562 -20.68 5.84 -4.24
C ALA A 562 -20.86 5.44 -2.77
N ILE A 563 -20.84 4.14 -2.45
CA ILE A 563 -20.89 3.62 -1.09
C ILE A 563 -19.65 4.05 -0.30
N ALA A 564 -18.46 3.89 -0.85
CA ALA A 564 -17.22 4.27 -0.19
C ALA A 564 -17.20 5.76 0.19
N MET A 565 -17.61 6.66 -0.72
CA MET A 565 -17.71 8.09 -0.43
C MET A 565 -18.81 8.39 0.59
N THR A 566 -19.96 7.73 0.52
CA THR A 566 -21.05 7.87 1.50
C THR A 566 -20.57 7.47 2.89
N ASP A 567 -19.86 6.36 3.01
CA ASP A 567 -19.29 5.87 4.27
C ASP A 567 -18.24 6.83 4.84
N VAL A 568 -17.37 7.40 4.00
CA VAL A 568 -16.41 8.43 4.41
C VAL A 568 -17.11 9.67 4.96
N LEU A 569 -18.12 10.18 4.25
CA LEU A 569 -18.87 11.35 4.71
C LEU A 569 -19.60 11.07 6.03
N ALA A 570 -20.20 9.89 6.18
CA ALA A 570 -20.83 9.44 7.42
C ALA A 570 -19.77 9.32 8.55
N SER A 571 -18.61 8.76 8.30
CA SER A 571 -17.50 8.66 9.24
C SER A 571 -17.06 10.04 9.75
N LEU A 572 -16.80 10.99 8.83
CA LEU A 572 -16.41 12.35 9.17
C LEU A 572 -17.50 13.09 9.95
N SER A 573 -18.76 12.85 9.61
CA SER A 573 -19.93 13.39 10.33
C SER A 573 -20.01 12.83 11.77
N VAL A 574 -19.84 11.52 11.95
CA VAL A 574 -19.80 10.86 13.27
C VAL A 574 -18.66 11.44 14.13
N VAL A 575 -17.48 11.61 13.54
CA VAL A 575 -16.29 12.20 14.22
C VAL A 575 -16.58 13.63 14.63
N ALA A 576 -17.15 14.45 13.74
CA ALA A 576 -17.47 15.84 13.99
C ALA A 576 -18.44 15.98 15.18
N THR A 577 -19.50 15.19 15.19
CA THR A 577 -20.49 15.21 16.29
C THR A 577 -19.90 14.67 17.59
N ARG A 578 -19.19 13.54 17.53
CA ARG A 578 -18.67 12.86 18.73
C ARG A 578 -17.61 13.68 19.46
N TYR A 579 -16.79 14.46 18.71
CA TYR A 579 -15.64 15.17 19.26
C TYR A 579 -15.79 16.68 19.25
N ASN A 580 -17.01 17.19 18.97
CA ASN A 580 -17.33 18.62 18.89
C ASN A 580 -16.37 19.36 17.94
N TYR A 581 -16.28 18.90 16.70
CA TYR A 581 -15.55 19.59 15.65
C TYR A 581 -16.48 20.55 14.93
N VAL A 582 -15.94 21.68 14.50
CA VAL A 582 -16.70 22.74 13.82
C VAL A 582 -16.40 22.76 12.33
N LYS A 583 -17.36 23.23 11.55
CA LYS A 583 -17.19 23.49 10.12
C LYS A 583 -16.25 24.67 9.92
N PRO A 584 -15.06 24.48 9.31
CA PRO A 584 -14.16 25.59 9.04
C PRO A 584 -14.66 26.42 7.85
N HIS A 585 -14.49 27.74 7.92
CA HIS A 585 -14.62 28.62 6.78
C HIS A 585 -13.36 28.50 5.89
N ILE A 586 -13.54 28.39 4.58
CA ILE A 586 -12.42 28.30 3.63
C ILE A 586 -12.29 29.63 2.89
N ASN A 587 -11.13 30.27 3.03
CA ASN A 587 -10.87 31.57 2.40
C ASN A 587 -9.74 31.48 1.34
N GLU A 588 -9.75 32.41 0.40
CA GLU A 588 -8.74 32.57 -0.63
C GLU A 588 -7.71 33.67 -0.29
N LYS A 589 -7.87 34.30 0.88
CA LYS A 589 -6.99 35.40 1.33
C LYS A 589 -5.68 34.88 1.95
N GLY A 590 -5.55 33.57 2.11
CA GLY A 590 -4.39 32.92 2.72
C GLY A 590 -4.30 33.12 4.24
N ILE A 591 -5.40 33.51 4.91
CA ILE A 591 -5.45 33.69 6.37
C ILE A 591 -5.71 32.35 7.04
N ILE A 592 -4.93 31.98 8.03
CA ILE A 592 -5.19 30.87 8.94
C ILE A 592 -5.50 31.44 10.31
N ARG A 593 -6.77 31.38 10.72
CA ARG A 593 -7.23 31.80 12.05
C ARG A 593 -7.97 30.65 12.69
N ILE A 594 -7.44 30.19 13.81
CA ILE A 594 -7.98 29.09 14.59
C ILE A 594 -8.18 29.61 16.02
N LYS A 595 -9.37 29.47 16.56
CA LYS A 595 -9.72 29.85 17.92
C LYS A 595 -9.93 28.58 18.75
N ASN A 596 -9.24 28.49 19.87
CA ASN A 596 -9.27 27.34 20.75
C ASN A 596 -9.04 26.01 20.00
N GLY A 597 -8.02 25.97 19.12
CA GLY A 597 -7.63 24.77 18.41
C GLY A 597 -7.16 23.69 19.36
N ARG A 598 -7.46 22.42 19.03
CA ARG A 598 -7.06 21.23 19.79
C ARG A 598 -6.33 20.26 18.88
N HIS A 599 -5.38 19.51 19.42
CA HIS A 599 -4.67 18.52 18.64
C HIS A 599 -5.53 17.25 18.49
N PRO A 600 -5.98 16.87 17.28
CA PRO A 600 -6.97 15.80 17.09
C PRO A 600 -6.54 14.46 17.69
N VAL A 601 -5.26 14.12 17.59
CA VAL A 601 -4.73 12.84 18.07
C VAL A 601 -4.43 12.89 19.56
N VAL A 602 -3.67 13.89 20.03
CA VAL A 602 -3.26 13.98 21.43
C VAL A 602 -4.47 14.08 22.35
N GLU A 603 -5.48 14.87 21.99
CA GLU A 603 -6.73 14.98 22.73
C GLU A 603 -7.41 13.60 22.94
N ARG A 604 -7.32 12.70 21.94
CA ARG A 604 -7.88 11.33 22.05
C ARG A 604 -7.01 10.37 22.84
N MET A 605 -5.71 10.61 22.89
CA MET A 605 -4.78 9.75 23.63
C MET A 605 -4.70 10.09 25.13
N MET A 606 -5.14 11.29 25.54
CA MET A 606 -5.06 11.77 26.93
C MET A 606 -6.07 11.10 27.90
N GLY A 607 -6.93 10.20 27.43
CA GLY A 607 -7.73 9.31 28.30
C GLY A 607 -8.67 10.00 29.32
N GLY A 608 -9.09 11.25 29.09
CA GLY A 608 -10.03 11.97 29.94
C GLY A 608 -9.49 13.24 30.56
N GLU A 609 -8.20 13.52 30.45
CA GLU A 609 -7.63 14.82 30.79
C GLU A 609 -8.08 15.89 29.78
N MET A 610 -8.32 17.13 30.23
CA MET A 610 -8.66 18.22 29.34
C MET A 610 -7.45 18.70 28.56
N PHE A 611 -7.55 18.68 27.23
CA PHE A 611 -6.54 19.29 26.34
C PHE A 611 -6.58 20.82 26.45
N VAL A 612 -5.42 21.46 26.60
CA VAL A 612 -5.33 22.92 26.63
C VAL A 612 -5.37 23.45 25.18
N ALA A 613 -6.49 24.05 24.83
CA ALA A 613 -6.70 24.63 23.52
C ALA A 613 -5.90 25.91 23.28
N ASN A 614 -5.45 26.15 22.05
CA ASN A 614 -4.64 27.30 21.68
C ASN A 614 -5.17 28.00 20.42
N ASP A 615 -4.98 29.32 20.38
CA ASP A 615 -5.31 30.16 19.25
C ASP A 615 -4.15 30.21 18.26
N THR A 616 -4.46 30.32 16.98
CA THR A 616 -3.45 30.51 15.92
C THR A 616 -3.92 31.60 14.97
N TYR A 617 -3.02 32.49 14.60
CA TYR A 617 -3.27 33.51 13.58
C TYR A 617 -2.04 33.68 12.69
N LEU A 618 -2.18 33.35 11.43
CA LEU A 618 -1.18 33.56 10.37
C LEU A 618 -1.82 34.23 9.18
N ASP A 619 -1.12 35.17 8.55
CA ASP A 619 -1.54 35.79 7.32
C ASP A 619 -0.34 35.97 6.35
N ASN A 620 -0.60 36.46 5.14
CA ASN A 620 0.46 36.74 4.17
C ASN A 620 1.11 38.13 4.36
N GLY A 621 0.74 38.86 5.44
CA GLY A 621 1.15 40.22 5.74
C GLY A 621 1.94 40.37 7.02
N LYS A 622 1.27 40.91 8.06
CA LYS A 622 1.90 41.29 9.32
C LYS A 622 2.15 40.12 10.28
N ASN A 623 1.45 39.00 10.12
CA ASN A 623 1.57 37.83 10.98
C ASN A 623 1.96 36.59 10.16
N ARG A 624 3.04 36.68 9.40
CA ARG A 624 3.48 35.62 8.51
C ARG A 624 4.30 34.56 9.20
N ILE A 625 5.20 34.97 10.08
CA ILE A 625 6.10 34.10 10.84
C ILE A 625 5.84 34.28 12.32
N SER A 626 5.56 33.20 13.02
CA SER A 626 5.49 33.15 14.47
C SER A 626 6.73 32.44 15.01
N ILE A 627 7.64 33.18 15.68
CA ILE A 627 8.75 32.60 16.42
C ILE A 627 8.23 32.18 17.80
N ILE A 628 8.37 30.90 18.12
CA ILE A 628 7.82 30.31 19.34
C ILE A 628 8.95 29.84 20.24
N THR A 629 9.14 30.54 21.38
CA THR A 629 10.17 30.23 22.36
C THR A 629 9.58 29.52 23.58
N GLY A 630 10.43 28.88 24.35
CA GLY A 630 10.06 28.17 25.58
C GLY A 630 10.70 26.80 25.71
N PRO A 631 10.54 26.14 26.86
CA PRO A 631 11.21 24.87 27.15
C PRO A 631 10.67 23.71 26.29
N ASN A 632 11.49 22.67 26.14
CA ASN A 632 11.05 21.39 25.61
C ASN A 632 10.03 20.76 26.58
N MET A 633 9.18 19.88 26.07
CA MET A 633 8.04 19.26 26.77
C MET A 633 6.89 20.22 27.16
N ALA A 634 7.02 21.51 26.92
CA ALA A 634 5.94 22.47 27.24
C ALA A 634 4.81 22.45 26.18
N GLY A 635 4.99 21.80 25.01
CA GLY A 635 3.95 21.61 24.02
C GLY A 635 4.10 22.43 22.73
N LYS A 636 5.29 23.04 22.43
CA LYS A 636 5.56 23.79 21.19
C LYS A 636 5.28 22.97 19.94
N SER A 637 5.93 21.83 19.83
CA SER A 637 5.79 20.92 18.67
C SER A 637 4.37 20.39 18.51
N THR A 638 3.67 20.13 19.63
CA THR A 638 2.26 19.72 19.64
C THR A 638 1.37 20.83 19.06
N TYR A 639 1.58 22.07 19.46
CA TYR A 639 0.84 23.23 18.95
C TYR A 639 1.07 23.45 17.44
N MET A 640 2.31 23.33 16.98
CA MET A 640 2.61 23.51 15.58
C MET A 640 2.01 22.38 14.72
N ARG A 641 2.15 21.13 15.16
CA ARG A 641 1.52 19.98 14.49
C ARG A 641 -0.01 20.11 14.47
N GLN A 642 -0.62 20.57 15.58
CA GLN A 642 -2.06 20.86 15.65
C GLN A 642 -2.50 21.81 14.55
N THR A 643 -1.78 22.90 14.32
CA THR A 643 -2.10 23.88 13.29
C THR A 643 -2.02 23.26 11.89
N ALA A 644 -0.98 22.48 11.62
CA ALA A 644 -0.84 21.77 10.37
C ALA A 644 -1.96 20.74 10.13
N LEU A 645 -2.29 19.94 11.16
CA LEU A 645 -3.37 18.95 11.09
C LEU A 645 -4.75 19.58 10.90
N ILE A 646 -5.06 20.67 11.60
CA ILE A 646 -6.31 21.42 11.42
C ILE A 646 -6.43 21.95 9.99
N THR A 647 -5.34 22.54 9.45
CA THR A 647 -5.31 23.04 8.07
C THR A 647 -5.50 21.88 7.08
N LEU A 648 -4.83 20.75 7.27
CA LEU A 648 -4.97 19.56 6.45
C LEU A 648 -6.40 18.99 6.53
N MET A 649 -6.98 18.86 7.72
CA MET A 649 -8.36 18.40 7.90
C MET A 649 -9.36 19.29 7.19
N ALA A 650 -9.18 20.62 7.23
CA ALA A 650 -10.02 21.55 6.50
C ALA A 650 -9.97 21.30 4.99
N GLN A 651 -8.79 21.01 4.44
CA GLN A 651 -8.59 20.74 3.00
C GLN A 651 -8.93 19.30 2.58
N ILE A 652 -9.08 18.37 3.50
CA ILE A 652 -9.76 17.08 3.24
C ILE A 652 -11.26 17.31 2.99
N GLY A 653 -11.81 18.41 3.49
CA GLY A 653 -13.24 18.71 3.55
C GLY A 653 -13.89 18.27 4.86
N SER A 654 -13.10 17.95 5.89
CA SER A 654 -13.58 17.58 7.23
C SER A 654 -13.89 18.80 8.10
N PHE A 655 -14.66 18.60 9.16
CA PHE A 655 -14.75 19.50 10.28
C PHE A 655 -13.48 19.42 11.14
N VAL A 656 -13.19 20.44 11.91
CA VAL A 656 -11.90 20.61 12.62
C VAL A 656 -12.06 20.78 14.13
N PRO A 657 -11.09 20.34 14.93
CA PRO A 657 -11.10 20.47 16.40
C PRO A 657 -10.77 21.90 16.84
N ALA A 658 -11.75 22.80 16.77
CA ALA A 658 -11.64 24.20 17.20
C ALA A 658 -13.00 24.70 17.61
N ASP A 659 -13.08 25.94 18.22
CA ASP A 659 -14.34 26.64 18.41
C ASP A 659 -14.74 27.42 17.14
N GLU A 660 -13.74 28.02 16.46
CA GLU A 660 -13.91 28.70 15.19
C GLU A 660 -12.63 28.48 14.36
N ALA A 661 -12.77 28.28 13.05
CA ALA A 661 -11.64 28.18 12.15
C ALA A 661 -11.94 28.86 10.79
N ASP A 662 -11.02 29.73 10.36
CA ASP A 662 -11.01 30.36 9.05
C ASP A 662 -9.67 30.01 8.39
N ILE A 663 -9.72 29.13 7.38
CA ILE A 663 -8.54 28.46 6.84
C ILE A 663 -8.33 28.89 5.39
N GLY A 664 -7.22 29.59 5.15
CA GLY A 664 -6.72 29.89 3.81
C GLY A 664 -6.12 28.67 3.16
N LEU A 665 -6.43 28.47 1.89
CA LEU A 665 -5.89 27.35 1.13
C LEU A 665 -4.36 27.35 1.11
N CYS A 666 -3.78 26.20 1.43
CA CYS A 666 -2.36 25.93 1.32
C CYS A 666 -2.12 24.98 0.15
N ASP A 667 -1.13 25.30 -0.66
CA ASP A 667 -0.69 24.40 -1.74
C ASP A 667 0.22 23.30 -1.24
N ARG A 668 0.93 23.55 -0.12
CA ARG A 668 1.87 22.62 0.51
C ARG A 668 1.91 22.82 2.03
N ILE A 669 2.12 21.74 2.73
CA ILE A 669 2.53 21.76 4.13
C ILE A 669 3.89 21.07 4.22
N PHE A 670 4.85 21.77 4.81
CA PHE A 670 6.16 21.22 5.09
C PHE A 670 6.41 21.17 6.59
N THR A 671 6.97 20.08 7.06
CA THR A 671 7.33 19.94 8.46
C THR A 671 8.78 19.49 8.60
N ARG A 672 9.50 20.17 9.47
CA ARG A 672 10.77 19.73 10.03
C ARG A 672 10.60 19.66 11.54
N VAL A 673 10.48 18.47 12.08
CA VAL A 673 10.20 18.26 13.52
C VAL A 673 11.09 17.13 14.06
N GLY A 674 11.94 17.46 15.05
CA GLY A 674 12.77 16.48 15.77
C GLY A 674 13.87 15.82 14.93
N ALA A 675 14.94 15.39 15.56
CA ALA A 675 15.94 14.53 14.94
C ALA A 675 15.46 13.07 14.98
N SER A 676 15.27 12.43 13.85
CA SER A 676 15.28 10.97 13.77
C SER A 676 16.67 10.55 13.31
N ASP A 677 17.39 9.80 14.12
CA ASP A 677 18.64 9.16 13.71
C ASP A 677 18.29 8.17 12.58
N ASP A 678 18.72 8.49 11.39
CA ASP A 678 18.68 7.55 10.27
C ASP A 678 20.03 6.84 10.18
N LEU A 679 20.21 5.86 11.08
CA LEU A 679 21.41 5.05 11.14
C LEU A 679 21.64 4.25 9.83
N ALA A 680 20.59 4.03 9.07
CA ALA A 680 20.67 3.25 7.83
C ALA A 680 21.32 4.02 6.68
N SER A 681 21.19 5.36 6.65
CA SER A 681 21.77 6.20 5.59
C SER A 681 23.21 6.62 5.86
N GLY A 682 23.75 6.37 7.06
CA GLY A 682 25.09 6.78 7.47
C GLY A 682 25.31 8.30 7.53
N GLN A 683 24.25 9.10 7.37
CA GLN A 683 24.30 10.55 7.42
C GLN A 683 24.20 11.06 8.87
N SER A 684 24.92 12.13 9.18
CA SER A 684 24.76 12.78 10.47
C SER A 684 23.37 13.41 10.61
N THR A 685 22.83 13.44 11.82
CA THR A 685 21.53 14.08 12.13
C THR A 685 21.45 15.52 11.63
N PHE A 686 22.58 16.25 11.67
CA PHE A 686 22.69 17.62 11.17
C PHE A 686 22.59 17.66 9.63
N MET A 687 23.22 16.73 8.90
CA MET A 687 23.12 16.65 7.44
C MET A 687 21.70 16.35 6.98
N VAL A 688 21.02 15.41 7.64
CA VAL A 688 19.60 15.09 7.39
C VAL A 688 18.74 16.35 7.61
N GLU A 689 18.96 17.06 8.73
CA GLU A 689 18.27 18.30 9.03
C GLU A 689 18.47 19.35 7.91
N MET A 690 19.70 19.59 7.50
CA MET A 690 20.01 20.58 6.48
C MET A 690 19.44 20.18 5.10
N THR A 691 19.43 18.92 4.78
CA THR A 691 18.81 18.42 3.55
C THR A 691 17.29 18.66 3.56
N GLU A 692 16.60 18.40 4.67
CA GLU A 692 15.17 18.69 4.82
C GLU A 692 14.88 20.19 4.74
N VAL A 693 15.67 21.04 5.42
CA VAL A 693 15.54 22.50 5.36
C VAL A 693 15.78 23.01 3.94
N ALA A 694 16.86 22.58 3.27
CA ALA A 694 17.14 22.94 1.89
C ALA A 694 15.99 22.57 0.97
N ASN A 695 15.42 21.40 1.23
CA ASN A 695 14.24 20.93 0.58
C ASN A 695 13.06 21.89 0.70
N ILE A 696 12.71 22.25 1.92
CA ILE A 696 11.62 23.16 2.23
C ILE A 696 11.84 24.51 1.53
N LEU A 697 13.01 25.10 1.71
CA LEU A 697 13.33 26.42 1.14
C LEU A 697 13.29 26.49 -0.39
N ARG A 698 13.64 25.40 -1.08
CA ARG A 698 13.61 25.34 -2.56
C ARG A 698 12.20 25.16 -3.13
N ASN A 699 11.29 24.54 -2.38
CA ASN A 699 10.01 24.07 -2.91
C ASN A 699 8.78 24.71 -2.28
N ALA A 700 8.94 25.42 -1.17
CA ALA A 700 7.87 26.19 -0.58
C ALA A 700 7.49 27.38 -1.49
N THR A 701 6.22 27.76 -1.42
CA THR A 701 5.66 28.93 -2.09
C THR A 701 5.09 29.92 -1.06
N LYS A 702 4.67 31.08 -1.48
CA LYS A 702 3.97 32.05 -0.62
C LYS A 702 2.66 31.50 0.00
N ASN A 703 2.07 30.47 -0.60
CA ASN A 703 0.84 29.85 -0.14
C ASN A 703 1.10 28.63 0.77
N SER A 704 2.35 28.24 0.96
CA SER A 704 2.73 27.11 1.79
C SER A 704 2.63 27.43 3.29
N LEU A 705 2.43 26.37 4.09
CA LEU A 705 2.53 26.41 5.55
C LEU A 705 3.78 25.63 5.97
N LEU A 706 4.69 26.29 6.67
CA LEU A 706 5.94 25.73 7.16
C LEU A 706 5.89 25.52 8.67
N ILE A 707 6.27 24.33 9.11
CA ILE A 707 6.41 23.94 10.50
C ILE A 707 7.88 23.59 10.76
N LEU A 708 8.62 24.50 11.38
CA LEU A 708 10.07 24.37 11.59
C LEU A 708 10.36 24.30 13.09
N ASP A 709 10.85 23.18 13.54
CA ASP A 709 11.11 22.91 14.96
C ASP A 709 12.59 22.67 15.19
N GLU A 710 13.20 23.51 16.03
CA GLU A 710 14.57 23.41 16.51
C GLU A 710 15.65 23.36 15.41
N ILE A 711 15.55 24.24 14.42
CA ILE A 711 16.54 24.34 13.35
C ILE A 711 17.89 24.80 13.91
N GLY A 712 18.98 24.12 13.48
CA GLY A 712 20.37 24.45 13.87
C GLY A 712 20.85 23.80 15.18
N ARG A 713 20.05 22.87 15.75
CA ARG A 713 20.42 22.22 17.02
C ARG A 713 21.56 21.21 16.88
N GLY A 714 21.76 20.63 15.71
CA GLY A 714 22.75 19.57 15.46
C GLY A 714 24.21 20.02 15.32
N THR A 715 24.50 21.33 15.49
CA THR A 715 25.84 21.90 15.32
C THR A 715 26.22 22.85 16.50
N SER A 716 27.34 23.60 16.37
CA SER A 716 27.73 24.58 17.38
C SER A 716 26.66 25.66 17.55
N THR A 717 26.55 26.25 18.75
CA THR A 717 25.52 27.24 19.07
C THR A 717 25.55 28.44 18.11
N PHE A 718 26.73 28.95 17.76
CA PHE A 718 26.85 30.11 16.86
C PHE A 718 26.50 29.76 15.41
N ASP A 719 26.93 28.62 14.89
CA ASP A 719 26.57 28.17 13.55
C ASP A 719 25.08 27.89 13.46
N GLY A 720 24.52 27.18 14.45
CA GLY A 720 23.10 26.88 14.51
C GLY A 720 22.22 28.12 14.57
N LEU A 721 22.57 29.10 15.41
CA LEU A 721 21.89 30.39 15.49
C LEU A 721 21.97 31.15 14.17
N SER A 722 23.17 31.21 13.56
CA SER A 722 23.37 31.92 12.30
C SER A 722 22.54 31.31 11.15
N ILE A 723 22.47 29.98 11.09
CA ILE A 723 21.64 29.27 10.09
C ILE A 723 20.16 29.53 10.35
N ALA A 724 19.70 29.38 11.61
CA ALA A 724 18.31 29.62 11.96
C ALA A 724 17.86 31.06 11.65
N TRP A 725 18.71 32.03 11.95
CA TRP A 725 18.50 33.45 11.64
C TRP A 725 18.36 33.68 10.14
N ALA A 726 19.33 33.20 9.34
CA ALA A 726 19.32 33.33 7.90
C ALA A 726 18.10 32.64 7.25
N VAL A 727 17.65 31.49 7.78
CA VAL A 727 16.44 30.81 7.35
C VAL A 727 15.20 31.68 7.58
N VAL A 728 15.06 32.29 8.76
CA VAL A 728 13.93 33.20 9.05
C VAL A 728 13.97 34.42 8.14
N GLU A 729 15.16 35.05 7.92
CA GLU A 729 15.30 36.17 6.98
C GLU A 729 14.89 35.77 5.55
N TYR A 730 15.35 34.61 5.08
CA TYR A 730 15.02 34.09 3.74
C TYR A 730 13.50 33.90 3.57
N ILE A 731 12.85 33.28 4.56
CA ILE A 731 11.40 33.02 4.54
C ILE A 731 10.63 34.35 4.64
N SER A 732 11.08 35.30 5.47
CA SER A 732 10.40 36.59 5.66
C SER A 732 10.41 37.46 4.42
N ASN A 733 11.36 37.26 3.51
CA ASN A 733 11.48 38.04 2.29
C ASN A 733 10.40 37.63 1.26
N THR A 734 9.40 38.47 1.11
CA THR A 734 8.27 38.25 0.18
C THR A 734 8.66 38.22 -1.31
N LYS A 735 9.86 38.72 -1.67
CA LYS A 735 10.36 38.63 -3.03
C LYS A 735 11.01 37.26 -3.32
N ILE A 736 11.40 36.55 -2.26
CA ILE A 736 12.03 35.24 -2.37
C ILE A 736 11.01 34.15 -2.08
N LEU A 737 10.38 34.19 -0.90
CA LEU A 737 9.45 33.14 -0.47
C LEU A 737 8.15 33.70 0.14
N GLY A 738 8.17 34.29 1.33
CA GLY A 738 7.00 34.87 1.97
C GLY A 738 5.97 33.87 2.48
N ALA A 739 6.38 32.64 2.84
CA ALA A 739 5.51 31.58 3.31
C ALA A 739 5.03 31.79 4.79
N LYS A 740 3.84 31.31 5.10
CA LYS A 740 3.33 31.24 6.50
C LYS A 740 4.13 30.22 7.27
N THR A 741 4.66 30.61 8.45
CA THR A 741 5.60 29.78 9.18
C THR A 741 5.35 29.82 10.67
N LEU A 742 5.33 28.64 11.31
CA LEU A 742 5.52 28.45 12.73
C LEU A 742 6.94 27.96 12.97
N PHE A 743 7.73 28.71 13.70
CA PHE A 743 9.15 28.46 13.94
C PHE A 743 9.42 28.31 15.42
N ALA A 744 9.59 27.09 15.93
CA ALA A 744 9.97 26.86 17.30
C ALA A 744 11.49 26.82 17.45
N THR A 745 11.98 27.47 18.48
CA THR A 745 13.42 27.58 18.73
C THR A 745 13.76 27.67 20.21
N HIS A 746 14.99 27.31 20.54
CA HIS A 746 15.65 27.58 21.81
C HIS A 746 16.54 28.80 21.77
N TYR A 747 16.79 29.36 20.59
CA TYR A 747 17.58 30.58 20.44
C TYR A 747 16.71 31.78 20.75
N HIS A 748 16.89 32.34 21.96
CA HIS A 748 16.16 33.54 22.40
C HIS A 748 16.53 34.76 21.56
N GLU A 749 17.72 34.78 21.02
CA GLU A 749 18.25 35.86 20.16
C GLU A 749 17.37 36.06 18.90
N LEU A 750 16.71 35.03 18.40
CA LEU A 750 15.77 35.13 17.27
C LEU A 750 14.56 36.02 17.56
N THR A 751 14.24 36.27 18.85
CA THR A 751 13.15 37.19 19.22
C THR A 751 13.43 38.64 18.83
N GLU A 752 14.70 39.01 18.64
CA GLU A 752 15.10 40.35 18.19
C GLU A 752 14.67 40.63 16.72
N LEU A 753 14.28 39.61 15.99
CA LEU A 753 13.76 39.75 14.62
C LEU A 753 12.35 40.37 14.58
N GLU A 754 11.59 40.37 15.67
CA GLU A 754 10.33 41.12 15.79
C GLU A 754 10.61 42.63 15.75
N GLY A 755 9.94 43.32 14.86
CA GLY A 755 10.16 44.78 14.68
C GLY A 755 11.25 45.13 13.65
N THR A 756 12.20 44.23 13.40
CA THR A 756 13.24 44.36 12.37
C THR A 756 12.79 43.81 11.04
N LEU A 757 12.21 42.61 11.06
CA LEU A 757 11.66 41.96 9.88
C LEU A 757 10.14 42.10 9.81
N SER A 758 9.66 42.52 8.66
CA SER A 758 8.21 42.63 8.45
C SER A 758 7.53 41.28 8.44
N GLY A 759 6.49 41.13 9.26
CA GLY A 759 5.66 39.93 9.34
C GLY A 759 6.16 38.88 10.32
N VAL A 760 7.17 39.17 11.12
CA VAL A 760 7.66 38.31 12.21
C VAL A 760 7.03 38.74 13.54
N ASN A 761 6.54 37.80 14.31
CA ASN A 761 5.98 38.04 15.66
C ASN A 761 6.47 36.97 16.63
N ASN A 762 6.69 37.37 17.87
CA ASN A 762 7.15 36.50 18.93
C ASN A 762 5.99 35.94 19.75
N TYR A 763 6.11 34.68 20.08
CA TYR A 763 5.22 33.95 20.99
C TYR A 763 6.06 33.10 21.93
N CYS A 764 5.48 32.84 23.11
CA CYS A 764 6.10 31.92 24.07
C CYS A 764 5.05 31.02 24.73
N ILE A 765 5.51 29.92 25.30
CA ILE A 765 4.66 29.09 26.14
C ILE A 765 4.57 29.70 27.52
N ALA A 766 3.34 29.92 27.99
CA ALA A 766 3.08 30.42 29.35
C ALA A 766 3.54 29.39 30.37
N VAL A 767 4.35 29.86 31.31
CA VAL A 767 4.88 29.10 32.44
C VAL A 767 4.44 29.80 33.72
N LYS A 768 4.02 29.02 34.71
CA LYS A 768 3.75 29.56 36.08
C LYS A 768 4.84 29.07 37.01
N GLU A 769 5.62 29.99 37.53
CA GLU A 769 6.64 29.73 38.57
C GLU A 769 5.96 29.54 39.92
N GLN A 770 6.29 28.48 40.66
CA GLN A 770 5.84 28.20 42.05
C GLN A 770 7.07 27.90 42.91
N GLY A 771 7.75 28.97 43.34
CA GLY A 771 9.06 28.84 44.01
C GLY A 771 10.11 28.31 43.05
N ASP A 772 10.78 27.22 43.40
CA ASP A 772 11.78 26.54 42.58
C ASP A 772 11.19 25.57 41.56
N ASP A 773 9.87 25.40 41.53
CA ASP A 773 9.16 24.50 40.59
C ASP A 773 8.41 25.31 39.53
N ILE A 774 8.26 24.69 38.37
CA ILE A 774 7.56 25.28 37.23
C ILE A 774 6.37 24.41 36.82
N VAL A 775 5.28 25.07 36.47
CA VAL A 775 4.11 24.43 35.88
C VAL A 775 3.93 24.96 34.46
N PHE A 776 4.02 24.08 33.48
CA PHE A 776 3.74 24.41 32.08
C PHE A 776 2.24 24.55 31.88
N LEU A 777 1.77 25.75 31.56
CA LEU A 777 0.36 26.00 31.27
C LEU A 777 -0.06 25.51 29.88
N ARG A 778 0.89 25.12 29.04
CA ARG A 778 0.66 24.64 27.66
C ARG A 778 -0.14 25.62 26.79
N LYS A 779 -0.17 26.90 27.17
CA LYS A 779 -0.84 28.00 26.47
C LYS A 779 0.19 28.86 25.74
N ILE A 780 -0.02 29.10 24.47
CA ILE A 780 0.77 30.02 23.66
C ILE A 780 0.28 31.43 23.87
N VAL A 781 1.19 32.34 24.20
CA VAL A 781 0.90 33.74 24.43
C VAL A 781 1.86 34.61 23.63
N LYS A 782 1.45 35.84 23.30
CA LYS A 782 2.30 36.82 22.60
C LYS A 782 3.43 37.30 23.47
N GLY A 783 4.65 37.38 22.94
CA GLY A 783 5.85 37.84 23.61
C GLY A 783 6.98 36.83 23.53
N GLY A 784 8.20 37.20 23.87
CA GLY A 784 9.36 36.31 23.96
C GLY A 784 9.49 35.72 25.37
N ALA A 785 10.13 34.55 25.51
CA ALA A 785 10.51 34.00 26.80
C ALA A 785 11.90 34.55 27.18
N ASP A 786 12.01 35.25 28.29
CA ASP A 786 13.26 35.86 28.72
C ASP A 786 14.18 34.89 29.51
N LYS A 787 13.70 33.71 29.86
CA LYS A 787 14.41 32.72 30.66
C LYS A 787 14.44 31.33 29.99
N SER A 788 15.59 30.68 30.12
CA SER A 788 15.73 29.27 29.83
C SER A 788 15.28 28.42 31.03
N TYR A 789 14.47 27.38 30.80
CA TYR A 789 13.96 26.47 31.82
C TYR A 789 14.59 25.06 31.76
N GLY A 790 15.72 24.90 31.07
CA GLY A 790 16.35 23.58 30.86
C GLY A 790 16.71 22.87 32.17
N ILE A 791 17.20 23.59 33.17
CA ILE A 791 17.57 23.04 34.47
C ILE A 791 16.34 22.57 35.24
N GLN A 792 15.23 23.33 35.21
CA GLN A 792 13.97 22.94 35.82
C GLN A 792 13.37 21.69 35.18
N VAL A 793 13.48 21.56 33.83
CA VAL A 793 13.06 20.35 33.13
C VAL A 793 13.93 19.17 33.54
N ALA A 794 15.26 19.34 33.67
CA ALA A 794 16.15 18.30 34.14
C ALA A 794 15.78 17.84 35.56
N LYS A 795 15.39 18.76 36.45
CA LYS A 795 14.87 18.46 37.82
C LYS A 795 13.59 17.61 37.71
N LEU A 796 12.63 18.00 36.86
CA LEU A 796 11.39 17.27 36.66
C LEU A 796 11.63 15.87 36.07
N ALA A 797 12.67 15.70 35.27
CA ALA A 797 13.07 14.40 34.69
C ALA A 797 13.79 13.49 35.71
N GLY A 798 14.05 13.97 36.94
CA GLY A 798 14.67 13.19 38.01
C GLY A 798 16.20 13.17 37.97
N VAL A 799 16.84 14.15 37.33
CA VAL A 799 18.31 14.33 37.42
C VAL A 799 18.70 14.61 38.87
N PRO A 800 19.75 13.97 39.42
CA PRO A 800 20.15 14.13 40.83
C PRO A 800 20.38 15.58 41.24
N ALA A 801 19.91 15.96 42.45
CA ALA A 801 19.95 17.31 42.96
C ALA A 801 21.35 17.97 42.91
N PRO A 802 22.48 17.30 43.25
CA PRO A 802 23.81 17.90 43.12
C PRO A 802 24.17 18.37 41.72
N VAL A 803 23.70 17.66 40.68
CA VAL A 803 23.92 18.06 39.27
C VAL A 803 23.09 19.29 38.94
N ILE A 804 21.85 19.33 39.42
CA ILE A 804 20.94 20.48 39.22
C ILE A 804 21.49 21.73 39.89
N ASP A 805 21.95 21.63 41.15
CA ASP A 805 22.50 22.76 41.92
C ASP A 805 23.77 23.31 41.27
N ARG A 806 24.68 22.42 40.83
CA ARG A 806 25.88 22.87 40.10
C ARG A 806 25.54 23.50 38.73
N ALA A 807 24.52 22.97 38.03
CA ALA A 807 24.07 23.55 36.76
C ALA A 807 23.50 24.96 36.96
N LYS A 808 22.80 25.25 38.06
CA LYS A 808 22.32 26.62 38.40
C LYS A 808 23.50 27.59 38.60
N GLU A 809 24.52 27.20 39.38
CA GLU A 809 25.72 28.02 39.58
C GLU A 809 26.41 28.33 38.23
N LEU A 810 26.59 27.29 37.38
CA LEU A 810 27.25 27.47 36.09
C LEU A 810 26.48 28.37 35.13
N VAL A 811 25.13 28.36 35.16
CA VAL A 811 24.32 29.24 34.30
C VAL A 811 24.50 30.69 34.71
N GLU A 812 24.60 31.01 36.01
CA GLU A 812 24.87 32.36 36.50
C GLU A 812 26.26 32.85 36.04
N GLU A 813 27.30 31.98 36.13
CA GLU A 813 28.65 32.28 35.66
C GLU A 813 28.73 32.50 34.13
N LEU A 814 27.93 31.75 33.35
CA LEU A 814 27.95 31.81 31.87
C LEU A 814 27.05 32.89 31.27
N SER A 815 26.05 33.39 32.03
CA SER A 815 25.10 34.40 31.55
C SER A 815 25.70 35.81 31.42
N ASP A 816 26.86 36.07 31.99
CA ASP A 816 27.57 37.35 31.88
C ASP A 816 28.27 37.58 30.49
N ALA A 817 28.19 36.65 29.55
CA ALA A 817 28.75 36.80 28.22
C ALA A 817 27.71 37.40 27.24
N ASP A 818 27.91 38.62 26.83
CA ASP A 818 27.05 39.58 26.12
C ASP A 818 26.66 39.18 24.68
N ILE A 819 25.95 38.06 24.50
CA ILE A 819 25.45 37.58 23.18
C ILE A 819 24.24 38.37 22.72
N THR A 820 23.38 38.78 23.65
CA THR A 820 22.12 39.50 23.39
C THR A 820 22.36 40.92 22.88
N ALA A 821 23.38 41.62 23.37
CA ALA A 821 23.73 42.97 22.90
C ALA A 821 24.22 42.96 21.44
N ARG A 822 25.00 41.94 21.05
CA ARG A 822 25.46 41.76 19.67
C ARG A 822 24.36 41.40 18.70
N ALA A 823 23.37 40.59 19.14
CA ALA A 823 22.20 40.25 18.33
C ALA A 823 21.34 41.50 18.04
N LYS A 824 21.14 42.39 19.03
CA LYS A 824 20.51 43.70 18.86
C LYS A 824 21.19 44.59 17.82
N GLU A 825 22.50 44.69 17.90
CA GLU A 825 23.31 45.50 16.96
C GLU A 825 23.19 44.98 15.52
N ILE A 826 23.15 43.66 15.31
CA ILE A 826 22.96 43.04 13.98
C ILE A 826 21.54 43.28 13.48
N ALA A 827 20.50 43.18 14.33
CA ALA A 827 19.11 43.41 14.01
C ALA A 827 18.85 44.89 13.58
N GLU A 828 19.44 45.85 14.29
CA GLU A 828 19.30 47.28 13.98
C GLU A 828 20.01 47.71 12.67
N ASN A 829 21.07 47.00 12.28
CA ASN A 829 21.85 47.30 11.06
C ASN A 829 21.27 46.77 9.74
N GLY A 830 20.26 45.91 9.76
CA GLY A 830 19.48 45.40 8.62
C GLY A 830 20.29 44.87 7.39
N PRO A 831 19.72 44.01 6.52
CA PRO A 831 20.45 43.43 5.37
C PRO A 831 20.78 44.42 4.22
N GLY A 832 20.80 45.75 4.46
CA GLY A 832 20.91 46.79 3.42
C GLY A 832 22.13 47.71 3.48
N THR A 833 22.98 47.69 4.52
CA THR A 833 24.02 48.73 4.69
C THR A 833 25.45 48.20 4.86
N GLN A 834 25.77 47.07 4.34
CA GLN A 834 27.18 46.73 4.19
C GLN A 834 27.72 47.28 2.86
N THR A 835 28.29 48.46 2.94
CA THR A 835 29.33 48.88 1.99
C THR A 835 30.35 47.74 1.84
N ARG A 836 30.45 47.21 0.61
CA ARG A 836 31.50 46.26 0.24
C ARG A 836 32.86 46.77 0.72
N LYS A 837 33.30 46.33 1.91
CA LYS A 837 34.72 46.29 2.18
C LYS A 837 35.31 45.32 1.16
N LYS A 838 36.23 45.83 0.34
CA LYS A 838 37.04 45.01 -0.57
C LYS A 838 37.54 43.82 0.23
N VAL A 839 37.04 42.64 -0.14
CA VAL A 839 37.62 41.38 0.31
C VAL A 839 39.06 41.41 -0.21
N ALA A 840 40.01 41.39 0.72
CA ALA A 840 41.40 41.11 0.41
C ALA A 840 41.38 39.73 -0.32
N LYS A 841 42.17 39.64 -1.40
CA LYS A 841 42.36 38.34 -2.06
C LYS A 841 42.71 37.33 -0.98
N PRO A 842 42.14 36.13 -0.96
CA PRO A 842 42.60 35.10 -0.06
C PRO A 842 44.04 34.82 -0.38
N ASP A 843 44.94 35.09 0.56
CA ASP A 843 46.26 34.52 0.57
C ASP A 843 46.12 32.99 0.56
N GLU A 844 47.06 32.34 -0.11
CA GLU A 844 47.11 30.89 -0.25
C GLU A 844 46.86 30.23 1.09
N VAL A 845 45.67 29.67 1.29
CA VAL A 845 45.33 28.80 2.41
C VAL A 845 45.98 27.47 2.14
N ASP A 846 46.90 27.14 3.04
CA ASP A 846 47.59 25.87 3.10
C ASP A 846 46.59 24.69 3.00
N LEU A 847 46.61 23.99 1.88
CA LEU A 847 45.73 22.88 1.51
C LEU A 847 46.13 21.60 2.24
N GLN A 848 46.73 21.68 3.44
CA GLN A 848 47.11 20.49 4.23
C GLN A 848 46.16 20.11 5.39
N GLN A 849 45.01 20.72 5.52
CA GLN A 849 43.96 20.15 6.35
C GLN A 849 42.96 19.39 5.47
N MET A 850 43.34 18.18 5.13
CA MET A 850 42.46 17.23 4.44
C MET A 850 41.31 16.86 5.37
N SER A 851 40.11 17.18 4.95
CA SER A 851 38.86 16.65 5.50
C SER A 851 38.85 15.12 5.34
N ILE A 852 38.43 14.40 6.37
CA ILE A 852 38.26 12.92 6.36
C ILE A 852 37.20 12.45 5.34
N PHE A 853 36.52 13.38 4.68
CA PHE A 853 35.56 13.14 3.59
C PHE A 853 36.01 13.80 2.29
N ASP A 854 37.19 13.44 1.80
CA ASP A 854 37.51 13.67 0.41
C ASP A 854 36.61 12.75 -0.43
N THR A 855 35.54 13.35 -0.94
CA THR A 855 34.86 12.81 -2.12
C THR A 855 35.92 12.60 -3.18
N VAL A 856 36.11 11.34 -3.54
CA VAL A 856 37.00 10.88 -4.60
C VAL A 856 36.83 11.81 -5.80
N ASN A 857 37.89 12.54 -6.15
CA ASN A 857 37.93 13.32 -7.36
C ASN A 857 37.90 12.32 -8.55
N GLU A 858 36.71 12.04 -9.07
CA GLU A 858 36.49 11.24 -10.28
C GLU A 858 37.12 11.94 -11.51
N ASP A 859 37.42 13.20 -11.40
CA ASP A 859 37.88 14.05 -12.48
C ASP A 859 39.15 13.59 -13.22
N ASP A 860 40.11 12.98 -12.54
CA ASP A 860 41.38 12.60 -13.18
C ASP A 860 41.27 11.37 -14.07
N ILE A 861 40.49 10.34 -13.65
CA ILE A 861 40.28 9.15 -14.46
C ILE A 861 39.28 9.44 -15.56
N ILE A 862 38.28 10.26 -15.29
CA ILE A 862 37.28 10.69 -16.29
C ILE A 862 37.96 11.58 -17.35
N LYS A 863 38.84 12.53 -16.97
CA LYS A 863 39.63 13.31 -17.90
C LYS A 863 40.53 12.41 -18.77
N GLU A 864 41.23 11.44 -18.15
CA GLU A 864 42.09 10.53 -18.87
C GLU A 864 41.28 9.68 -19.89
N ILE A 865 40.07 9.28 -19.53
CA ILE A 865 39.13 8.58 -20.45
C ILE A 865 38.63 9.52 -21.56
N MET A 866 38.30 10.75 -21.26
CA MET A 866 37.82 11.74 -22.26
C MET A 866 38.90 12.20 -23.24
N GLU A 867 40.17 12.16 -22.86
CA GLU A 867 41.32 12.49 -23.70
C GLU A 867 41.78 11.33 -24.60
N LEU A 868 41.20 10.11 -24.44
CA LEU A 868 41.57 8.96 -25.26
C LEU A 868 40.99 9.07 -26.68
N GLU A 869 41.87 9.17 -27.68
CA GLU A 869 41.48 9.03 -29.08
C GLU A 869 41.26 7.56 -29.48
N VAL A 870 40.17 6.95 -29.01
CA VAL A 870 39.86 5.50 -29.17
C VAL A 870 39.91 5.06 -30.63
N ASN A 871 39.55 5.94 -31.59
CA ASN A 871 39.54 5.64 -33.03
C ASN A 871 40.95 5.55 -33.66
N ARG A 872 42.01 5.94 -32.92
CA ARG A 872 43.40 5.90 -33.35
C ARG A 872 44.23 4.84 -32.63
N MET A 873 43.62 4.15 -31.68
CA MET A 873 44.31 3.12 -30.88
C MET A 873 44.26 1.77 -31.58
N SER A 874 45.33 0.98 -31.47
CA SER A 874 45.30 -0.42 -31.86
C SER A 874 44.52 -1.21 -30.79
N PRO A 875 43.91 -2.39 -31.13
CA PRO A 875 43.21 -3.23 -30.15
C PRO A 875 44.04 -3.61 -28.94
N LEU A 876 45.35 -3.75 -29.09
CA LEU A 876 46.26 -4.06 -28.01
C LEU A 876 46.50 -2.88 -27.08
N ASP A 877 46.61 -1.67 -27.66
CA ASP A 877 46.79 -0.43 -26.90
C ASP A 877 45.55 -0.09 -26.11
N ALA A 878 44.35 -0.35 -26.70
CA ALA A 878 43.06 -0.15 -26.03
C ALA A 878 42.94 -1.09 -24.81
N LEU A 879 43.29 -2.36 -24.95
CA LEU A 879 43.30 -3.34 -23.86
C LEU A 879 44.30 -2.94 -22.75
N ASN A 880 45.51 -2.52 -23.11
CA ASN A 880 46.54 -2.08 -22.15
C ASN A 880 46.10 -0.80 -21.41
N THR A 881 45.41 0.10 -22.10
CA THR A 881 44.89 1.34 -21.48
C THR A 881 43.74 1.02 -20.53
N LEU A 882 42.82 0.14 -20.89
CA LEU A 882 41.76 -0.33 -20.03
C LEU A 882 42.29 -1.03 -18.79
N ASP A 883 43.32 -1.87 -18.93
CA ASP A 883 43.99 -2.57 -17.80
C ASP A 883 44.65 -1.56 -16.83
N LYS A 884 45.28 -0.50 -17.37
CA LYS A 884 45.86 0.58 -16.56
C LYS A 884 44.81 1.38 -15.83
N LEU A 885 43.68 1.71 -16.47
CA LEU A 885 42.57 2.44 -15.85
C LEU A 885 41.91 1.57 -14.76
N GLN A 886 41.74 0.28 -15.03
CA GLN A 886 41.23 -0.68 -14.04
C GLN A 886 42.18 -0.85 -12.85
N ALA A 887 43.50 -0.92 -13.10
CA ALA A 887 44.50 -1.00 -12.03
C ALA A 887 44.50 0.29 -11.18
N LYS A 888 44.34 1.46 -11.78
CA LYS A 888 44.20 2.73 -11.06
C LYS A 888 42.93 2.75 -10.20
N LEU A 889 41.81 2.24 -10.68
CA LEU A 889 40.57 2.07 -9.91
C LEU A 889 40.76 1.07 -8.75
N LYS A 890 41.31 -0.11 -9.01
CA LYS A 890 41.53 -1.13 -7.97
C LYS A 890 42.48 -0.69 -6.87
N ASN A 891 43.57 0.01 -7.21
CA ASN A 891 44.52 0.53 -6.23
C ASN A 891 43.90 1.62 -5.34
N ARG A 892 42.89 2.36 -5.81
CA ARG A 892 42.12 3.30 -4.99
C ARG A 892 41.23 2.60 -3.96
N TRP A 893 40.67 1.42 -4.29
CA TRP A 893 39.81 0.66 -3.38
C TRP A 893 40.56 -0.21 -2.36
N MET A 894 41.85 -0.41 -2.51
CA MET A 894 42.68 -1.17 -1.55
C MET A 894 43.30 -0.30 -0.44
N HIS A 895 43.14 1.00 -0.47
CA HIS A 895 43.60 1.95 0.53
C HIS A 895 42.47 2.70 1.27
N GLN A 896 41.22 2.20 1.16
CA GLN A 896 40.10 2.59 2.03
C GLN A 896 39.82 1.55 3.09
#